data_f84d3c074824eb3c1fc25f51fcfde04e
#
_entry.id   f84d3c074824eb3c1fc25f51fcfde04e
#
_cell.length_a   1.000
_cell.length_b   1.000
_cell.length_c   1.000
_cell.angle_alpha   90.00
_cell.angle_beta   90.00
_cell.angle_gamma   90.00
#
_symmetry.space_group_name_H-M   'P 1'
#
loop_
_entity.id
_entity.type
_entity.pdbx_description
1 polymer ?
#
loop_
_entity_poly.entity_id
_entity_poly.type
_entity_poly.pdbx_seq_one_letter_code
_entity_poly.pdbx_strand_id
1 'polypeptide(L)'
;MKNLIKYFIIFVVFYNGLLAFENIDNSSYINTKNIIYNNIDNTIELGEDSLINIKNTNILLNKGIIDYKNDKIEIFGNLYLYQDENIISANGLVGNIDLTRFKTNKVSYIYNNDLKVDSVEMERNGNEVFFYDNFLTPCELNGFFNCPTWSLKIPKTRYIVDKDQFIHFDSFLQIADKKVFYLPYFSHYGAKADRQKGFLSPTLDYNLLNGATFIKTPYYIPINISTDFTLTPKFELSSSEMQLSENLEFNSVIGSRSSGGTLDLDITTRIDNNQKSFYNSVNILTQQVLNKKNNLQIKALLTNSISKTRSDNEEQLSYFSSYIRSNSFDVYKSDDFLISEITSVTSFDNSQNNLIPYQAPYIRYHNKNNLTDELYLLNDFDFYILERGTSYLKNSKQNIGLNISNEINNIALINKNLIINKLNLDNSFRSLKFENNQTNKDYTQTNLSLSTNLDIPFYNSNILSKFAIIINEDFDTYKNHTNEDSQSISFSYNHLFKEKRFYGFDLPDNSKRFVYGVEFLDNPKNNKLKLSIGQSYDISKNNDYMKKINQDDNFSDYALNSKANFNNFKLSLDGRFNNKTLTKKEMNYYLTYSKNSFDYSFIYNETSKEAFSSYSDDSKALKTQIDYKINDNIKLSSFANIDLKNEYSPFETNISLSIFDECSQFDINYTNTKYSDNFSTTPKEIISFSFKMDYLGFFGYEQTSNLFFKETGQFNYGAIN
;
A
#
# COMPACT_ATOMS: atom_id res chain seq x y z
N MET A 1 -18.18 0.56 -42.88
CA MET A 1 -19.34 1.36 -42.49
C MET A 1 -20.66 0.56 -42.33
N LYS A 2 -21.01 -0.39 -43.21
CA LYS A 2 -22.26 -1.19 -43.05
C LYS A 2 -22.29 -2.13 -41.85
N ASN A 3 -21.16 -2.63 -41.36
CA ASN A 3 -21.09 -3.50 -40.18
C ASN A 3 -21.11 -2.74 -38.84
N LEU A 4 -20.65 -1.49 -38.81
CA LEU A 4 -20.73 -0.64 -37.62
C LEU A 4 -22.17 -0.20 -37.31
N ILE A 5 -22.98 0.03 -38.35
CA ILE A 5 -24.37 0.41 -38.20
C ILE A 5 -25.22 -0.76 -37.65
N LYS A 6 -24.87 -2.00 -38.00
CA LYS A 6 -25.58 -3.19 -37.48
C LYS A 6 -25.35 -3.39 -35.97
N TYR A 7 -24.16 -3.15 -35.49
CA TYR A 7 -23.84 -3.23 -34.04
C TYR A 7 -24.42 -2.05 -33.26
N PHE A 8 -24.50 -0.87 -33.88
CA PHE A 8 -25.11 0.29 -33.25
C PHE A 8 -26.65 0.14 -33.14
N ILE A 9 -27.32 -0.45 -34.12
CA ILE A 9 -28.73 -0.74 -34.04
C ILE A 9 -29.05 -1.83 -33.02
N ILE A 10 -28.22 -2.85 -32.89
CA ILE A 10 -28.35 -3.88 -31.83
C ILE A 10 -28.14 -3.27 -30.46
N PHE A 11 -27.18 -2.36 -30.29
CA PHE A 11 -26.93 -1.67 -29.03
C PHE A 11 -28.06 -0.73 -28.63
N VAL A 12 -28.65 0.00 -29.60
CA VAL A 12 -29.77 0.89 -29.32
C VAL A 12 -31.07 0.12 -29.03
N VAL A 13 -31.28 -1.05 -29.64
CA VAL A 13 -32.44 -1.92 -29.34
C VAL A 13 -32.31 -2.59 -27.98
N PHE A 14 -31.08 -2.98 -27.57
CA PHE A 14 -30.85 -3.49 -26.23
C PHE A 14 -30.91 -2.40 -25.16
N TYR A 15 -30.46 -1.17 -25.47
CA TYR A 15 -30.50 -0.06 -24.52
C TYR A 15 -31.94 0.45 -24.28
N ASN A 16 -32.79 0.43 -25.31
CA ASN A 16 -34.20 0.76 -25.15
C ASN A 16 -35.03 -0.37 -24.53
N GLY A 17 -34.54 -1.61 -24.55
CA GLY A 17 -35.13 -2.73 -23.80
C GLY A 17 -34.84 -2.69 -22.31
N LEU A 18 -33.73 -2.08 -21.90
CA LEU A 18 -33.34 -1.92 -20.48
C LEU A 18 -33.97 -0.69 -19.81
N LEU A 19 -34.41 0.31 -20.57
CA LEU A 19 -35.09 1.49 -20.03
C LEU A 19 -36.63 1.31 -19.87
N ALA A 20 -37.18 0.17 -20.24
CA ALA A 20 -38.63 -0.14 -20.08
C ALA A 20 -38.96 -0.83 -18.74
N PHE A 21 -37.96 -0.99 -17.80
CA PHE A 21 -38.19 -1.60 -16.50
C PHE A 21 -38.21 -0.62 -15.30
N GLU A 22 -38.16 0.68 -15.57
CA GLU A 22 -38.30 1.70 -14.51
C GLU A 22 -39.72 2.26 -14.46
N ASN A 23 -40.70 1.47 -14.09
CA ASN A 23 -41.98 1.85 -13.46
C ASN A 23 -42.91 0.63 -13.46
N ILE A 24 -42.54 -0.41 -12.68
CA ILE A 24 -43.53 -1.38 -12.24
C ILE A 24 -44.18 -0.78 -11.00
N ASP A 25 -45.38 -0.24 -11.18
CA ASP A 25 -46.29 0.03 -10.07
C ASP A 25 -46.28 -1.16 -9.11
N ASN A 26 -46.36 -0.91 -7.80
CA ASN A 26 -46.49 -1.91 -6.73
C ASN A 26 -47.80 -2.73 -6.82
N SER A 27 -48.27 -3.08 -8.01
CA SER A 27 -49.48 -3.85 -8.24
C SER A 27 -49.15 -5.35 -8.16
N SER A 28 -49.80 -6.02 -7.23
CA SER A 28 -49.76 -7.48 -7.15
C SER A 28 -50.50 -8.08 -8.36
N TYR A 29 -49.92 -9.10 -9.01
CA TYR A 29 -50.55 -9.82 -10.12
C TYR A 29 -50.34 -11.33 -10.02
N ILE A 30 -51.26 -12.06 -10.66
CA ILE A 30 -51.20 -13.51 -10.75
C ILE A 30 -51.14 -13.89 -12.21
N ASN A 31 -50.18 -14.71 -12.63
CA ASN A 31 -50.06 -15.30 -13.95
C ASN A 31 -50.08 -16.83 -13.81
N THR A 32 -51.06 -17.46 -14.36
CA THR A 32 -51.29 -18.91 -14.21
C THR A 32 -51.98 -19.49 -15.42
N LYS A 33 -51.74 -20.75 -15.75
CA LYS A 33 -52.46 -21.45 -16.82
C LYS A 33 -53.87 -21.90 -16.38
N ASN A 34 -54.06 -22.19 -15.11
CA ASN A 34 -55.31 -22.68 -14.54
C ASN A 34 -55.63 -21.94 -13.26
N ILE A 35 -56.77 -21.28 -13.21
CA ILE A 35 -57.28 -20.57 -12.05
C ILE A 35 -58.72 -20.97 -11.79
N ILE A 36 -59.05 -21.29 -10.53
CA ILE A 36 -60.42 -21.56 -10.11
C ILE A 36 -60.75 -20.54 -9.02
N TYR A 37 -61.73 -19.72 -9.26
CA TYR A 37 -62.25 -18.76 -8.29
C TYR A 37 -63.54 -19.28 -7.66
N ASN A 38 -63.56 -19.45 -6.34
CA ASN A 38 -64.72 -19.83 -5.56
C ASN A 38 -65.30 -18.57 -4.89
N ASN A 39 -66.45 -18.11 -5.42
CA ASN A 39 -67.10 -16.88 -4.98
C ASN A 39 -67.78 -17.00 -3.61
N ILE A 40 -68.10 -18.24 -3.16
CA ILE A 40 -68.76 -18.48 -1.84
C ILE A 40 -67.72 -18.35 -0.71
N ASP A 41 -66.58 -18.93 -0.88
CA ASP A 41 -65.51 -18.95 0.11
C ASP A 41 -64.47 -17.84 -0.08
N ASN A 42 -64.58 -17.07 -1.14
CA ASN A 42 -63.66 -16.00 -1.56
C ASN A 42 -62.21 -16.51 -1.67
N THR A 43 -62.05 -17.68 -2.31
CA THR A 43 -60.77 -18.36 -2.51
C THR A 43 -60.41 -18.43 -3.96
N ILE A 44 -59.07 -18.37 -4.22
CA ILE A 44 -58.49 -18.61 -5.52
C ILE A 44 -57.63 -19.85 -5.45
N GLU A 45 -57.91 -20.86 -6.23
CA GLU A 45 -57.02 -22.01 -6.45
C GLU A 45 -56.18 -21.79 -7.68
N LEU A 46 -54.88 -22.01 -7.53
CA LEU A 46 -53.85 -21.87 -8.56
C LEU A 46 -53.32 -23.24 -8.98
N GLY A 47 -53.24 -23.46 -10.29
CA GLY A 47 -52.68 -24.66 -10.87
C GLY A 47 -51.17 -24.64 -11.05
N GLU A 48 -50.68 -25.63 -11.82
CA GLU A 48 -49.25 -25.77 -12.09
C GLU A 48 -48.64 -24.60 -12.84
N ASP A 49 -47.33 -24.31 -12.58
CA ASP A 49 -46.53 -23.24 -13.19
C ASP A 49 -47.12 -21.83 -12.94
N SER A 50 -47.66 -21.60 -11.77
CA SER A 50 -48.21 -20.29 -11.41
C SER A 50 -47.14 -19.36 -10.88
N LEU A 51 -47.17 -18.11 -11.36
CA LEU A 51 -46.34 -17.00 -10.90
C LEU A 51 -47.25 -15.97 -10.20
N ILE A 52 -46.95 -15.72 -8.93
CA ILE A 52 -47.59 -14.66 -8.15
C ILE A 52 -46.54 -13.57 -7.89
N ASN A 53 -46.89 -12.35 -8.11
CA ASN A 53 -46.16 -11.18 -7.62
C ASN A 53 -46.93 -10.56 -6.46
N ILE A 54 -46.31 -10.45 -5.32
CA ILE A 54 -46.88 -9.77 -4.14
C ILE A 54 -45.87 -8.68 -3.73
N LYS A 55 -46.22 -7.44 -3.95
CA LYS A 55 -45.29 -6.30 -3.78
C LYS A 55 -44.02 -6.53 -4.61
N ASN A 56 -42.88 -6.67 -3.98
CA ASN A 56 -41.56 -6.91 -4.62
C ASN A 56 -41.13 -8.38 -4.61
N THR A 57 -42.04 -9.30 -4.22
CA THR A 57 -41.72 -10.72 -4.15
C THR A 57 -42.38 -11.51 -5.26
N ASN A 58 -41.61 -12.19 -6.08
CA ASN A 58 -42.09 -13.11 -7.09
C ASN A 58 -42.08 -14.53 -6.53
N ILE A 59 -43.21 -15.23 -6.64
CA ILE A 59 -43.38 -16.59 -6.16
C ILE A 59 -43.73 -17.49 -7.36
N LEU A 60 -42.87 -18.41 -7.68
CA LEU A 60 -43.14 -19.49 -8.62
C LEU A 60 -43.59 -20.73 -7.84
N LEU A 61 -44.72 -21.29 -8.15
CA LEU A 61 -45.31 -22.40 -7.42
C LEU A 61 -46.01 -23.40 -8.33
N ASN A 62 -46.11 -24.64 -7.83
CA ASN A 62 -46.83 -25.70 -8.58
C ASN A 62 -48.33 -25.70 -8.30
N LYS A 63 -48.74 -25.50 -7.05
CA LYS A 63 -50.17 -25.44 -6.67
C LYS A 63 -50.33 -24.59 -5.40
N GLY A 64 -51.38 -23.79 -5.36
CA GLY A 64 -51.66 -22.94 -4.20
C GLY A 64 -53.11 -22.56 -4.07
N ILE A 65 -53.47 -22.10 -2.85
CA ILE A 65 -54.78 -21.57 -2.52
C ILE A 65 -54.59 -20.21 -1.83
N ILE A 66 -55.26 -19.18 -2.33
CA ILE A 66 -55.31 -17.86 -1.65
C ILE A 66 -56.72 -17.69 -1.11
N ASP A 67 -56.83 -17.51 0.18
CA ASP A 67 -58.09 -17.27 0.90
C ASP A 67 -58.11 -15.81 1.38
N TYR A 68 -58.82 -14.97 0.64
CA TYR A 68 -58.95 -13.55 0.94
C TYR A 68 -59.80 -13.25 2.17
N LYS A 69 -60.72 -14.18 2.53
CA LYS A 69 -61.57 -14.01 3.73
C LYS A 69 -60.80 -14.18 5.03
N ASN A 70 -59.83 -15.07 5.03
CA ASN A 70 -59.06 -15.39 6.22
C ASN A 70 -57.61 -14.84 6.17
N ASP A 71 -57.27 -14.01 5.15
CA ASP A 71 -55.93 -13.48 4.89
C ASP A 71 -54.85 -14.58 4.89
N LYS A 72 -55.09 -15.63 4.11
CA LYS A 72 -54.27 -16.84 4.14
C LYS A 72 -53.82 -17.25 2.74
N ILE A 73 -52.55 -17.63 2.58
CA ILE A 73 -52.01 -18.28 1.41
C ILE A 73 -51.45 -19.65 1.82
N GLU A 74 -51.77 -20.68 1.04
CA GLU A 74 -51.26 -22.02 1.19
C GLU A 74 -50.66 -22.47 -0.14
N ILE A 75 -49.40 -22.87 -0.15
CA ILE A 75 -48.70 -23.39 -1.33
C ILE A 75 -48.31 -24.84 -1.07
N PHE A 76 -48.57 -25.71 -2.04
CA PHE A 76 -48.33 -27.13 -1.93
C PHE A 76 -47.17 -27.53 -2.88
N GLY A 77 -46.25 -28.38 -2.38
CA GLY A 77 -45.10 -28.82 -3.12
C GLY A 77 -43.99 -27.77 -3.25
N ASN A 78 -43.18 -27.91 -4.27
CA ASN A 78 -42.02 -27.03 -4.45
C ASN A 78 -42.43 -25.62 -4.85
N LEU A 79 -41.73 -24.64 -4.26
CA LEU A 79 -41.87 -23.23 -4.57
C LEU A 79 -40.52 -22.51 -4.61
N TYR A 80 -40.48 -21.41 -5.34
CA TYR A 80 -39.36 -20.48 -5.37
C TYR A 80 -39.85 -19.06 -5.09
N LEU A 81 -39.23 -18.37 -4.12
CA LEU A 81 -39.46 -16.96 -3.84
C LEU A 81 -38.22 -16.18 -4.26
N TYR A 82 -38.46 -15.13 -5.00
CA TYR A 82 -37.43 -14.19 -5.45
C TYR A 82 -37.73 -12.81 -4.90
N GLN A 83 -36.86 -12.29 -4.06
CA GLN A 83 -37.00 -10.95 -3.51
C GLN A 83 -35.63 -10.26 -3.55
N ASP A 84 -35.50 -9.20 -4.36
CA ASP A 84 -34.25 -8.52 -4.64
C ASP A 84 -33.16 -9.53 -5.11
N GLU A 85 -32.03 -9.63 -4.40
CA GLU A 85 -30.94 -10.59 -4.67
C GLU A 85 -31.06 -11.88 -3.83
N ASN A 86 -32.19 -12.08 -3.17
CA ASN A 86 -32.44 -13.25 -2.33
C ASN A 86 -33.31 -14.26 -3.03
N ILE A 87 -32.95 -15.55 -2.90
CA ILE A 87 -33.69 -16.67 -3.48
C ILE A 87 -34.02 -17.66 -2.37
N ILE A 88 -35.29 -18.02 -2.24
CA ILE A 88 -35.73 -19.06 -1.32
C ILE A 88 -36.34 -20.19 -2.14
N SER A 89 -35.80 -21.37 -2.05
CA SER A 89 -36.39 -22.61 -2.53
C SER A 89 -36.93 -23.40 -1.34
N ALA A 90 -38.15 -23.84 -1.40
CA ALA A 90 -38.79 -24.52 -0.25
C ALA A 90 -39.87 -25.53 -0.71
N ASN A 91 -40.39 -26.29 0.26
CA ASN A 91 -41.47 -27.25 0.02
C ASN A 91 -42.68 -26.97 0.93
N GLY A 92 -43.73 -26.42 0.34
CA GLY A 92 -44.91 -25.96 1.05
C GLY A 92 -44.71 -24.63 1.76
N LEU A 93 -45.76 -23.80 1.75
CA LEU A 93 -45.78 -22.53 2.49
C LEU A 93 -47.19 -22.31 3.02
N VAL A 94 -47.27 -21.92 4.29
CA VAL A 94 -48.52 -21.46 4.90
C VAL A 94 -48.26 -20.13 5.58
N GLY A 95 -49.03 -19.09 5.21
CA GLY A 95 -48.84 -17.75 5.74
C GLY A 95 -49.97 -16.81 5.44
N ASN A 96 -49.78 -15.53 5.73
CA ASN A 96 -50.68 -14.47 5.32
C ASN A 96 -50.37 -14.02 3.85
N ILE A 97 -51.34 -13.40 3.21
CA ILE A 97 -51.24 -13.04 1.79
C ILE A 97 -50.08 -12.09 1.50
N ASP A 98 -49.77 -11.15 2.38
CA ASP A 98 -48.71 -10.17 2.22
C ASP A 98 -47.31 -10.71 2.58
N LEU A 99 -47.20 -12.00 2.96
CA LEU A 99 -45.95 -12.71 3.30
C LEU A 99 -45.17 -12.10 4.47
N THR A 100 -45.82 -11.31 5.30
CA THR A 100 -45.18 -10.80 6.51
C THR A 100 -45.10 -11.86 7.62
N ARG A 101 -45.93 -12.89 7.56
CA ARG A 101 -45.90 -14.05 8.44
C ARG A 101 -46.13 -15.32 7.65
N PHE A 102 -45.15 -16.20 7.62
CA PHE A 102 -45.31 -17.49 6.98
C PHE A 102 -44.37 -18.54 7.58
N LYS A 103 -44.70 -19.78 7.32
CA LYS A 103 -43.88 -20.94 7.67
C LYS A 103 -43.72 -21.85 6.48
N THR A 104 -42.51 -22.37 6.29
CA THR A 104 -42.17 -23.25 5.18
C THR A 104 -41.10 -24.27 5.61
N ASN A 105 -40.98 -25.37 4.86
CA ASN A 105 -40.11 -26.49 5.19
C ASN A 105 -39.13 -26.79 4.04
N LYS A 106 -38.06 -27.54 4.37
CA LYS A 106 -36.99 -27.93 3.43
C LYS A 106 -36.49 -26.73 2.62
N VAL A 107 -36.00 -25.74 3.33
CA VAL A 107 -35.64 -24.45 2.80
C VAL A 107 -34.18 -24.45 2.36
N SER A 108 -33.94 -23.97 1.14
CA SER A 108 -32.61 -23.49 0.72
C SER A 108 -32.73 -22.00 0.44
N TYR A 109 -32.13 -21.18 1.27
CA TYR A 109 -32.12 -19.75 1.18
C TYR A 109 -30.75 -19.26 0.72
N ILE A 110 -30.69 -18.57 -0.41
CA ILE A 110 -29.51 -17.93 -0.93
C ILE A 110 -29.66 -16.43 -0.67
N TYR A 111 -28.83 -15.92 0.22
CA TYR A 111 -28.81 -14.52 0.59
C TYR A 111 -27.74 -13.78 -0.24
N ASN A 112 -28.14 -12.69 -0.91
CA ASN A 112 -27.28 -11.80 -1.68
C ASN A 112 -26.39 -12.54 -2.72
N ASN A 113 -26.92 -13.62 -3.31
CA ASN A 113 -26.26 -14.52 -4.26
C ASN A 113 -25.02 -15.29 -3.77
N ASP A 114 -24.64 -15.12 -2.50
CA ASP A 114 -23.40 -15.69 -1.95
C ASP A 114 -23.62 -16.64 -0.76
N LEU A 115 -24.32 -16.19 0.28
CA LEU A 115 -24.49 -16.95 1.51
C LEU A 115 -25.65 -17.93 1.40
N LYS A 116 -25.36 -19.21 1.53
CA LYS A 116 -26.35 -20.28 1.49
C LYS A 116 -26.75 -20.74 2.90
N VAL A 117 -28.06 -20.82 3.15
CA VAL A 117 -28.64 -21.34 4.39
C VAL A 117 -29.62 -22.45 4.04
N ASP A 118 -29.26 -23.70 4.27
CA ASP A 118 -30.16 -24.85 4.15
C ASP A 118 -30.78 -25.14 5.52
N SER A 119 -32.09 -25.22 5.62
CA SER A 119 -32.82 -25.37 6.89
C SER A 119 -33.95 -26.39 6.76
N VAL A 120 -34.21 -27.11 7.84
CA VAL A 120 -35.36 -28.00 7.91
C VAL A 120 -36.67 -27.23 7.88
N GLU A 121 -36.71 -26.11 8.58
CA GLU A 121 -37.88 -25.25 8.70
C GLU A 121 -37.47 -23.77 8.75
N MET A 122 -38.27 -22.91 8.14
CA MET A 122 -38.14 -21.46 8.20
C MET A 122 -39.48 -20.82 8.60
N GLU A 123 -39.42 -19.87 9.52
CA GLU A 123 -40.58 -19.11 9.97
C GLU A 123 -40.27 -17.60 9.89
N ARG A 124 -41.13 -16.85 9.23
CA ARG A 124 -41.07 -15.39 9.23
C ARG A 124 -42.17 -14.80 10.10
N ASN A 125 -41.79 -13.86 10.96
CA ASN A 125 -42.71 -13.12 11.79
C ASN A 125 -42.36 -11.62 11.76
N GLY A 126 -42.97 -10.93 10.80
CA GLY A 126 -42.68 -9.52 10.52
C GLY A 126 -41.25 -9.30 10.08
N ASN A 127 -40.47 -8.65 10.94
CA ASN A 127 -39.07 -8.29 10.69
C ASN A 127 -38.07 -9.37 11.14
N GLU A 128 -38.53 -10.47 11.68
CA GLU A 128 -37.70 -11.56 12.12
C GLU A 128 -37.95 -12.83 11.32
N VAL A 129 -36.87 -13.48 10.94
CA VAL A 129 -36.85 -14.77 10.26
C VAL A 129 -36.09 -15.76 11.12
N PHE A 130 -36.71 -16.91 11.40
CA PHE A 130 -36.11 -18.00 12.15
C PHE A 130 -35.85 -19.18 11.24
N PHE A 131 -34.63 -19.72 11.31
CA PHE A 131 -34.24 -20.96 10.66
C PHE A 131 -33.96 -22.01 11.75
N TYR A 132 -34.47 -23.21 11.56
CA TYR A 132 -34.31 -24.33 12.51
C TYR A 132 -33.54 -25.47 11.87
N ASP A 133 -32.61 -26.04 12.64
CA ASP A 133 -31.70 -27.10 12.19
C ASP A 133 -31.07 -26.76 10.84
N ASN A 134 -30.32 -25.65 10.85
CA ASN A 134 -29.78 -25.11 9.63
C ASN A 134 -28.28 -25.34 9.48
N PHE A 135 -27.88 -25.31 8.21
CA PHE A 135 -26.51 -25.39 7.74
C PHE A 135 -26.25 -24.12 6.95
N LEU A 136 -25.21 -23.40 7.31
CA LEU A 136 -24.86 -22.09 6.70
C LEU A 136 -23.44 -22.16 6.15
N THR A 137 -23.27 -21.77 4.88
CA THR A 137 -21.96 -21.65 4.24
C THR A 137 -22.02 -20.68 3.04
N PRO A 138 -20.99 -19.87 2.80
CA PRO A 138 -20.80 -19.16 1.53
C PRO A 138 -20.02 -20.00 0.52
N CYS A 139 -19.47 -21.15 0.95
CA CYS A 139 -18.60 -21.99 0.13
C CYS A 139 -19.38 -22.86 -0.85
N GLU A 140 -18.77 -23.22 -1.97
CA GLU A 140 -19.30 -24.23 -2.86
C GLU A 140 -19.38 -25.61 -2.17
N LEU A 141 -20.48 -26.33 -2.39
CA LEU A 141 -20.70 -27.63 -1.75
C LEU A 141 -19.69 -28.69 -2.21
N ASN A 142 -19.10 -28.53 -3.37
CA ASN A 142 -18.09 -29.43 -3.96
C ASN A 142 -16.74 -28.68 -4.11
N GLY A 143 -16.37 -27.85 -3.14
CA GLY A 143 -15.15 -27.07 -3.13
C GLY A 143 -13.87 -27.92 -3.06
N PHE A 144 -12.77 -27.30 -2.64
CA PHE A 144 -11.41 -27.89 -2.60
C PHE A 144 -11.33 -29.24 -1.87
N PHE A 145 -12.14 -29.46 -0.83
CA PHE A 145 -12.19 -30.71 -0.05
C PHE A 145 -13.31 -31.66 -0.48
N ASN A 146 -13.97 -31.43 -1.62
CA ASN A 146 -15.23 -32.10 -2.02
C ASN A 146 -16.39 -31.90 -1.00
N CYS A 147 -16.30 -30.85 -0.21
CA CYS A 147 -17.29 -30.37 0.76
C CYS A 147 -16.97 -28.91 1.00
N PRO A 148 -17.85 -28.12 1.61
CA PRO A 148 -17.53 -26.74 1.96
C PRO A 148 -16.28 -26.68 2.83
N THR A 149 -15.35 -25.75 2.50
CA THR A 149 -14.14 -25.57 3.28
C THR A 149 -14.49 -25.19 4.72
N TRP A 150 -15.51 -24.36 4.89
CA TRP A 150 -16.08 -24.13 6.20
C TRP A 150 -17.61 -24.02 6.15
N SER A 151 -18.23 -24.37 7.26
CA SER A 151 -19.68 -24.26 7.45
C SER A 151 -20.04 -24.11 8.92
N LEU A 152 -21.24 -23.61 9.17
CA LEU A 152 -21.83 -23.60 10.49
C LEU A 152 -23.01 -24.58 10.51
N LYS A 153 -23.01 -25.51 11.48
CA LYS A 153 -24.18 -26.30 11.83
C LYS A 153 -24.86 -25.69 13.04
N ILE A 154 -26.12 -25.26 12.86
CA ILE A 154 -26.78 -24.38 13.80
C ILE A 154 -28.18 -24.89 14.11
N PRO A 155 -28.54 -25.19 15.36
CA PRO A 155 -29.89 -25.58 15.74
C PRO A 155 -30.91 -24.46 15.51
N LYS A 156 -30.54 -23.20 15.76
CA LYS A 156 -31.44 -22.07 15.57
C LYS A 156 -30.68 -20.82 15.13
N THR A 157 -31.13 -20.21 14.02
CA THR A 157 -30.69 -18.90 13.56
C THR A 157 -31.88 -17.94 13.59
N ARG A 158 -31.66 -16.72 14.07
CA ARG A 158 -32.57 -15.59 13.98
C ARG A 158 -31.95 -14.53 13.06
N TYR A 159 -32.63 -14.19 11.99
CA TYR A 159 -32.26 -13.12 11.08
C TYR A 159 -33.18 -11.91 11.29
N ILE A 160 -32.60 -10.75 11.55
CA ILE A 160 -33.31 -9.47 11.74
C ILE A 160 -33.17 -8.69 10.46
N VAL A 161 -34.25 -8.60 9.69
CA VAL A 161 -34.26 -8.05 8.31
C VAL A 161 -33.81 -6.59 8.26
N ASP A 162 -34.35 -5.71 9.09
CA ASP A 162 -34.03 -4.26 9.08
C ASP A 162 -32.58 -3.97 9.46
N LYS A 163 -31.98 -4.84 10.27
CA LYS A 163 -30.59 -4.69 10.73
C LYS A 163 -29.61 -5.46 9.86
N ASP A 164 -30.15 -6.28 8.98
CA ASP A 164 -29.37 -7.25 8.21
C ASP A 164 -28.40 -8.06 9.11
N GLN A 165 -28.95 -8.59 10.21
CA GLN A 165 -28.18 -9.25 11.25
C GLN A 165 -28.63 -10.70 11.46
N PHE A 166 -27.68 -11.63 11.36
CA PHE A 166 -27.83 -13.03 11.69
C PHE A 166 -27.35 -13.28 13.12
N ILE A 167 -28.14 -13.99 13.92
CA ILE A 167 -27.84 -14.39 15.29
C ILE A 167 -27.99 -15.90 15.39
N HIS A 168 -26.94 -16.57 15.77
CA HIS A 168 -26.83 -18.03 15.80
C HIS A 168 -26.73 -18.51 17.25
N PHE A 169 -27.43 -19.60 17.55
CA PHE A 169 -27.44 -20.21 18.88
C PHE A 169 -26.94 -21.65 18.78
N ASP A 170 -26.08 -22.04 19.71
CA ASP A 170 -25.53 -23.40 19.86
C ASP A 170 -24.86 -23.94 18.59
N SER A 171 -24.07 -23.10 17.93
CA SER A 171 -23.47 -23.36 16.63
C SER A 171 -22.18 -24.18 16.74
N PHE A 172 -21.95 -25.03 15.76
CA PHE A 172 -20.67 -25.71 15.56
C PHE A 172 -20.03 -25.21 14.26
N LEU A 173 -18.86 -24.60 14.38
CA LEU A 173 -18.00 -24.34 13.23
C LEU A 173 -17.43 -25.68 12.76
N GLN A 174 -17.57 -25.96 11.46
CA GLN A 174 -17.02 -27.11 10.78
C GLN A 174 -15.99 -26.64 9.75
N ILE A 175 -14.87 -27.35 9.67
CA ILE A 175 -13.87 -27.20 8.62
C ILE A 175 -13.75 -28.56 7.95
N ALA A 176 -13.95 -28.61 6.62
CA ALA A 176 -14.00 -29.85 5.86
C ALA A 176 -14.93 -30.89 6.53
N ASP A 177 -16.15 -30.48 6.85
CA ASP A 177 -17.21 -31.26 7.53
C ASP A 177 -16.88 -31.77 8.95
N LYS A 178 -15.72 -31.38 9.51
CA LYS A 178 -15.36 -31.77 10.88
C LYS A 178 -15.65 -30.64 11.85
N LYS A 179 -16.37 -30.93 12.93
CA LYS A 179 -16.63 -29.97 14.00
C LYS A 179 -15.32 -29.57 14.70
N VAL A 180 -14.96 -28.30 14.65
CA VAL A 180 -13.71 -27.77 15.19
C VAL A 180 -13.94 -26.92 16.42
N PHE A 181 -15.04 -26.13 16.43
CA PHE A 181 -15.29 -25.18 17.49
C PHE A 181 -16.77 -25.03 17.80
N TYR A 182 -17.12 -24.93 19.09
CA TYR A 182 -18.48 -24.70 19.55
C TYR A 182 -18.67 -23.23 19.92
N LEU A 183 -19.73 -22.63 19.39
CA LEU A 183 -20.14 -21.25 19.62
C LEU A 183 -21.54 -21.24 20.25
N PRO A 184 -21.67 -21.01 21.57
CA PRO A 184 -22.98 -20.97 22.23
C PRO A 184 -23.85 -19.83 21.72
N TYR A 185 -23.22 -18.72 21.35
CA TYR A 185 -23.83 -17.54 20.76
C TYR A 185 -22.85 -16.88 19.80
N PHE A 186 -23.33 -16.58 18.61
CA PHE A 186 -22.54 -15.88 17.60
C PHE A 186 -23.46 -15.01 16.75
N SER A 187 -23.03 -13.82 16.36
CA SER A 187 -23.79 -12.97 15.44
C SER A 187 -22.87 -12.29 14.45
N HIS A 188 -23.37 -12.15 13.23
CA HIS A 188 -22.70 -11.37 12.17
C HIS A 188 -23.75 -10.57 11.40
N TYR A 189 -23.27 -9.58 10.68
CA TYR A 189 -24.10 -8.77 9.81
C TYR A 189 -24.01 -9.29 8.37
N GLY A 190 -25.06 -9.12 7.60
CA GLY A 190 -25.08 -9.42 6.18
C GLY A 190 -24.40 -8.33 5.34
N ALA A 191 -24.33 -8.56 4.02
CA ALA A 191 -23.63 -7.69 3.09
C ALA A 191 -24.30 -6.31 2.91
N LYS A 192 -25.59 -6.19 3.26
CA LYS A 192 -26.39 -4.94 3.15
C LYS A 192 -26.39 -4.11 4.42
N ALA A 193 -25.80 -4.64 5.51
CA ALA A 193 -25.77 -3.93 6.78
C ALA A 193 -24.86 -2.71 6.70
N ASP A 194 -25.32 -1.58 7.23
CA ASP A 194 -24.46 -0.45 7.51
C ASP A 194 -23.36 -0.84 8.49
N ARG A 195 -22.32 0.00 8.59
CA ARG A 195 -21.20 -0.19 9.50
C ARG A 195 -21.68 -0.44 10.92
N GLN A 196 -21.40 -1.61 11.48
CA GLN A 196 -21.89 -2.06 12.79
C GLN A 196 -20.74 -2.30 13.75
N LYS A 197 -21.01 -2.13 15.05
CA LYS A 197 -20.06 -2.44 16.12
C LYS A 197 -19.94 -3.96 16.31
N GLY A 198 -18.73 -4.43 16.59
CA GLY A 198 -18.50 -5.86 16.86
C GLY A 198 -17.03 -6.22 16.95
N PHE A 199 -16.78 -7.45 17.35
CA PHE A 199 -15.43 -8.01 17.31
C PHE A 199 -15.02 -8.24 15.85
N LEU A 200 -13.81 -7.80 15.53
CA LEU A 200 -13.11 -8.20 14.33
C LEU A 200 -12.36 -9.49 14.63
N SER A 201 -11.84 -10.10 13.60
CA SER A 201 -11.14 -11.37 13.71
C SER A 201 -9.92 -11.28 14.62
N PRO A 202 -9.75 -12.20 15.57
CA PRO A 202 -8.57 -12.24 16.42
C PRO A 202 -7.34 -12.67 15.61
N THR A 203 -6.16 -12.19 16.01
CA THR A 203 -4.89 -12.63 15.46
C THR A 203 -4.08 -13.39 16.50
N LEU A 204 -3.33 -14.41 16.06
CA LEU A 204 -2.50 -15.24 16.90
C LEU A 204 -1.09 -15.32 16.32
N ASP A 205 -0.10 -14.86 17.11
CA ASP A 205 1.33 -14.92 16.75
C ASP A 205 2.08 -15.74 17.78
N TYR A 206 3.03 -16.54 17.32
CA TYR A 206 3.88 -17.34 18.17
C TYR A 206 5.36 -17.07 17.90
N ASN A 207 6.09 -16.63 18.91
CA ASN A 207 7.51 -16.35 18.82
C ASN A 207 8.31 -17.60 19.19
N LEU A 208 9.02 -18.19 18.22
CA LEU A 208 9.81 -19.42 18.39
C LEU A 208 11.04 -19.24 19.30
N LEU A 209 11.58 -18.02 19.40
CA LEU A 209 12.80 -17.79 20.19
C LEU A 209 12.54 -17.79 21.69
N ASN A 210 11.42 -17.23 22.12
CA ASN A 210 11.07 -17.10 23.54
C ASN A 210 9.77 -17.82 23.93
N GLY A 211 9.10 -18.48 22.98
CA GLY A 211 7.86 -19.21 23.20
C GLY A 211 6.66 -18.33 23.56
N ALA A 212 6.74 -17.03 23.35
CA ALA A 212 5.65 -16.11 23.64
C ALA A 212 4.54 -16.23 22.58
N THR A 213 3.30 -16.30 23.03
CA THR A 213 2.11 -16.28 22.19
C THR A 213 1.39 -14.96 22.38
N PHE A 214 1.06 -14.29 21.29
CA PHE A 214 0.32 -13.03 21.31
C PHE A 214 -1.07 -13.24 20.72
N ILE A 215 -2.08 -12.78 21.44
CA ILE A 215 -3.48 -12.81 20.98
C ILE A 215 -3.98 -11.38 20.97
N LYS A 216 -4.44 -10.92 19.80
CA LYS A 216 -5.11 -9.61 19.62
C LYS A 216 -6.57 -9.85 19.29
N THR A 217 -7.46 -9.12 19.95
CA THR A 217 -8.92 -9.25 19.74
C THR A 217 -9.53 -7.87 19.46
N PRO A 218 -9.48 -7.37 18.21
CA PRO A 218 -9.97 -6.04 17.90
C PRO A 218 -11.50 -5.96 18.07
N TYR A 219 -11.99 -4.86 18.62
CA TYR A 219 -13.40 -4.53 18.72
C TYR A 219 -13.67 -3.21 18.00
N TYR A 220 -14.48 -3.27 16.96
CA TYR A 220 -14.83 -2.16 16.09
C TYR A 220 -16.07 -1.42 16.59
N ILE A 221 -16.04 -0.10 16.59
CA ILE A 221 -17.12 0.79 17.00
C ILE A 221 -17.28 1.90 15.96
N PRO A 222 -18.27 1.86 15.07
CA PRO A 222 -18.60 2.98 14.21
C PRO A 222 -19.26 4.08 15.06
N ILE A 223 -18.74 5.29 14.98
CA ILE A 223 -19.30 6.46 15.66
C ILE A 223 -20.34 7.14 14.77
N ASN A 224 -20.00 7.28 13.48
CA ASN A 224 -20.87 7.82 12.43
C ASN A 224 -20.39 7.32 11.05
N ILE A 225 -21.00 7.82 9.97
CA ILE A 225 -20.66 7.39 8.58
C ILE A 225 -19.16 7.61 8.26
N SER A 226 -18.53 8.63 8.83
CA SER A 226 -17.17 9.02 8.53
C SER A 226 -16.13 8.69 9.61
N THR A 227 -16.58 8.29 10.79
CA THR A 227 -15.70 8.10 11.96
C THR A 227 -15.93 6.76 12.62
N ASP A 228 -14.86 6.06 12.91
CA ASP A 228 -14.86 4.80 13.64
C ASP A 228 -13.73 4.73 14.68
N PHE A 229 -13.84 3.75 15.54
CA PHE A 229 -12.88 3.46 16.58
C PHE A 229 -12.69 1.95 16.66
N THR A 230 -11.45 1.48 16.73
CA THR A 230 -11.13 0.07 16.96
C THR A 230 -10.29 -0.05 18.22
N LEU A 231 -10.76 -0.77 19.20
CA LEU A 231 -10.01 -1.10 20.41
C LEU A 231 -9.40 -2.49 20.24
N THR A 232 -8.10 -2.61 20.33
CA THR A 232 -7.37 -3.88 20.13
C THR A 232 -6.61 -4.25 21.39
N PRO A 233 -7.22 -4.97 22.36
CA PRO A 233 -6.45 -5.57 23.44
C PRO A 233 -5.52 -6.65 22.91
N LYS A 234 -4.26 -6.63 23.35
CA LYS A 234 -3.23 -7.62 23.06
C LYS A 234 -2.85 -8.33 24.36
N PHE A 235 -2.94 -9.64 24.35
CA PHE A 235 -2.53 -10.48 25.44
C PHE A 235 -1.27 -11.24 25.04
N GLU A 236 -0.25 -11.24 25.89
CA GLU A 236 0.96 -12.02 25.74
C GLU A 236 0.95 -13.18 26.74
N LEU A 237 1.13 -14.39 26.25
CA LEU A 237 1.29 -15.59 27.04
C LEU A 237 2.74 -16.05 26.92
N SER A 238 3.46 -16.13 28.06
CA SER A 238 4.84 -16.59 28.08
C SER A 238 4.92 -18.10 28.27
N SER A 239 5.92 -18.75 27.66
CA SER A 239 6.08 -20.22 27.67
C SER A 239 6.60 -20.80 28.97
N SER A 240 7.24 -20.01 29.84
CA SER A 240 7.89 -20.51 31.05
C SER A 240 6.95 -20.81 32.21
N GLU A 241 5.82 -20.18 32.21
CA GLU A 241 4.71 -20.44 33.15
C GLU A 241 3.43 -20.03 32.41
N MET A 242 2.39 -20.82 32.42
CA MET A 242 1.06 -20.47 31.85
C MET A 242 0.43 -19.28 32.59
N GLN A 243 1.20 -18.23 32.80
CA GLN A 243 0.73 -16.99 33.36
C GLN A 243 0.42 -16.05 32.20
N LEU A 244 -0.78 -15.46 32.25
CA LEU A 244 -1.07 -14.26 31.47
C LEU A 244 0.10 -13.32 31.72
N SER A 245 0.87 -13.04 30.67
CA SER A 245 1.99 -12.12 30.84
C SER A 245 1.42 -10.80 31.31
N GLU A 246 2.11 -10.22 32.23
CA GLU A 246 1.74 -8.99 32.90
C GLU A 246 1.74 -7.77 31.95
N ASN A 247 1.86 -7.99 30.64
CA ASN A 247 1.85 -6.94 29.63
C ASN A 247 0.49 -6.88 28.93
N LEU A 248 -0.28 -5.88 29.24
CA LEU A 248 -1.51 -5.55 28.54
C LEU A 248 -1.28 -4.38 27.59
N GLU A 249 -1.47 -4.61 26.31
CA GLU A 249 -1.37 -3.58 25.28
C GLU A 249 -2.77 -3.26 24.75
N PHE A 250 -3.14 -1.98 24.81
CA PHE A 250 -4.36 -1.47 24.19
C PHE A 250 -3.97 -0.60 23.01
N ASN A 251 -4.29 -1.05 21.82
CA ASN A 251 -4.22 -0.25 20.61
C ASN A 251 -5.61 0.24 20.27
N SER A 252 -5.76 1.53 20.09
CA SER A 252 -6.99 2.12 19.59
C SER A 252 -6.67 2.92 18.33
N VAL A 253 -7.33 2.58 17.24
CA VAL A 253 -7.27 3.31 15.99
C VAL A 253 -8.56 4.09 15.85
N ILE A 254 -8.46 5.40 15.72
CA ILE A 254 -9.58 6.28 15.44
C ILE A 254 -9.44 6.74 14.00
N GLY A 255 -10.30 6.21 13.12
CA GLY A 255 -10.36 6.60 11.72
C GLY A 255 -11.46 7.64 11.49
N SER A 256 -11.16 8.74 10.81
CA SER A 256 -12.15 9.68 10.30
C SER A 256 -12.07 9.74 8.79
N ARG A 257 -13.17 9.38 8.13
CA ARG A 257 -13.34 9.44 6.67
C ARG A 257 -14.27 10.60 6.32
N SER A 258 -13.84 11.83 6.59
CA SER A 258 -14.58 12.99 6.14
C SER A 258 -14.50 13.17 4.62
N SER A 259 -15.39 13.95 4.03
CA SER A 259 -15.56 14.15 2.58
C SER A 259 -14.28 14.60 1.81
N GLY A 260 -13.16 14.72 2.46
CA GLY A 260 -11.91 15.15 1.86
C GLY A 260 -10.66 14.49 2.44
N GLY A 261 -10.78 13.46 3.31
CA GLY A 261 -9.57 12.87 3.85
C GLY A 261 -9.75 11.81 4.90
N THR A 262 -8.63 11.33 5.44
CA THR A 262 -8.56 10.34 6.51
C THR A 262 -7.80 10.91 7.70
N LEU A 263 -8.19 10.52 8.91
CA LEU A 263 -7.42 10.68 10.13
C LEU A 263 -7.32 9.32 10.80
N ASP A 264 -6.11 8.79 10.88
CA ASP A 264 -5.79 7.59 11.63
C ASP A 264 -5.02 8.00 12.89
N LEU A 265 -5.55 7.65 14.04
CA LEU A 265 -4.93 7.91 15.34
C LEU A 265 -4.76 6.57 16.04
N ASP A 266 -3.53 6.10 16.15
CA ASP A 266 -3.18 4.88 16.86
C ASP A 266 -2.58 5.24 18.21
N ILE A 267 -3.23 4.77 19.28
CA ILE A 267 -2.77 4.99 20.66
C ILE A 267 -2.44 3.62 21.24
N THR A 268 -1.16 3.37 21.51
CA THR A 268 -0.69 2.16 22.17
C THR A 268 -0.34 2.48 23.62
N THR A 269 -0.93 1.75 24.54
CA THR A 269 -0.58 1.79 25.97
C THR A 269 -0.19 0.38 26.42
N ARG A 270 1.02 0.24 26.93
CA ARG A 270 1.52 -1.02 27.50
C ARG A 270 1.90 -0.84 28.95
N ILE A 271 1.49 -1.78 29.76
CA ILE A 271 1.84 -1.85 31.18
C ILE A 271 2.84 -2.99 31.35
N ASP A 272 4.06 -2.66 31.77
CA ASP A 272 5.08 -3.63 32.14
C ASP A 272 5.09 -3.77 33.66
N ASN A 273 4.46 -4.82 34.17
CA ASN A 273 4.35 -5.04 35.61
C ASN A 273 5.68 -5.39 36.26
N ASN A 274 6.60 -6.07 35.55
CA ASN A 274 7.91 -6.43 36.09
C ASN A 274 8.77 -5.20 36.35
N GLN A 275 8.70 -4.19 35.44
CA GLN A 275 9.43 -2.94 35.59
C GLN A 275 8.60 -1.83 36.23
N LYS A 276 7.30 -2.06 36.51
CA LYS A 276 6.36 -1.04 36.99
C LYS A 276 6.36 0.21 36.10
N SER A 277 6.53 0.02 34.82
CA SER A 277 6.66 1.11 33.84
C SER A 277 5.49 1.13 32.90
N PHE A 278 5.06 2.36 32.55
CA PHE A 278 4.09 2.60 31.48
C PHE A 278 4.82 2.97 30.20
N TYR A 279 4.47 2.31 29.13
CA TYR A 279 4.85 2.69 27.81
C TYR A 279 3.64 3.23 27.08
N ASN A 280 3.76 4.42 26.52
CA ASN A 280 2.73 5.03 25.70
C ASN A 280 3.33 5.51 24.38
N SER A 281 2.64 5.24 23.29
CA SER A 281 2.91 5.86 22.00
C SER A 281 1.60 6.33 21.36
N VAL A 282 1.67 7.45 20.66
CA VAL A 282 0.57 7.99 19.86
C VAL A 282 1.13 8.22 18.46
N ASN A 283 0.61 7.48 17.49
CA ASN A 283 0.92 7.66 16.09
C ASN A 283 -0.27 8.36 15.41
N ILE A 284 0.00 9.48 14.77
CA ILE A 284 -1.00 10.28 14.07
C ILE A 284 -0.64 10.26 12.59
N LEU A 285 -1.55 9.83 11.77
CA LEU A 285 -1.46 9.92 10.31
C LEU A 285 -2.75 10.52 9.78
N THR A 286 -2.66 11.67 9.14
CA THR A 286 -3.82 12.28 8.48
C THR A 286 -3.45 12.85 7.13
N GLN A 287 -4.37 12.71 6.21
CA GLN A 287 -4.36 13.39 4.92
C GLN A 287 -5.73 13.97 4.68
N GLN A 288 -5.83 15.29 4.59
CA GLN A 288 -7.07 16.02 4.40
C GLN A 288 -7.00 16.84 3.11
N VAL A 289 -7.97 16.67 2.24
CA VAL A 289 -8.15 17.53 1.06
C VAL A 289 -9.01 18.71 1.48
N LEU A 290 -8.38 19.87 1.65
CA LEU A 290 -9.07 21.08 2.08
C LEU A 290 -9.93 21.67 0.95
N ASN A 291 -9.45 21.58 -0.28
CA ASN A 291 -10.16 21.96 -1.50
C ASN A 291 -9.47 21.32 -2.73
N LYS A 292 -9.93 21.64 -3.95
CA LYS A 292 -9.35 21.08 -5.19
C LYS A 292 -7.84 21.33 -5.38
N LYS A 293 -7.26 22.33 -4.70
CA LYS A 293 -5.87 22.71 -4.85
C LYS A 293 -5.02 22.46 -3.61
N ASN A 294 -5.62 22.34 -2.44
CA ASN A 294 -4.90 22.31 -1.17
C ASN A 294 -5.18 21.02 -0.41
N ASN A 295 -4.13 20.40 0.08
CA ASN A 295 -4.21 19.29 1.03
C ASN A 295 -3.33 19.55 2.26
N LEU A 296 -3.70 18.91 3.37
CA LEU A 296 -2.96 18.92 4.61
C LEU A 296 -2.57 17.48 4.96
N GLN A 297 -1.31 17.27 5.29
CA GLN A 297 -0.80 16.00 5.78
C GLN A 297 -0.18 16.20 7.15
N ILE A 298 -0.51 15.34 8.09
CA ILE A 298 0.13 15.30 9.41
C ILE A 298 0.58 13.86 9.65
N LYS A 299 1.86 13.71 9.97
CA LYS A 299 2.44 12.47 10.49
C LYS A 299 3.17 12.83 11.77
N ALA A 300 2.80 12.19 12.87
CA ALA A 300 3.45 12.47 14.16
C ALA A 300 3.52 11.19 15.00
N LEU A 301 4.64 10.99 15.64
CA LEU A 301 4.84 9.98 16.66
C LEU A 301 5.22 10.66 17.97
N LEU A 302 4.40 10.46 18.98
CA LEU A 302 4.66 10.88 20.34
C LEU A 302 4.85 9.63 21.19
N THR A 303 6.00 9.48 21.84
CA THR A 303 6.28 8.30 22.66
C THR A 303 7.14 8.67 23.88
N ASN A 304 6.93 7.96 24.96
CA ASN A 304 7.78 8.04 26.15
C ASN A 304 8.95 7.04 26.13
N SER A 305 9.00 6.14 25.13
CA SER A 305 10.10 5.20 24.94
C SER A 305 10.32 4.87 23.46
N ILE A 306 11.34 5.49 22.90
CA ILE A 306 11.71 5.32 21.49
C ILE A 306 12.12 3.87 21.20
N SER A 307 12.85 3.23 22.10
CA SER A 307 13.32 1.85 21.93
C SER A 307 12.17 0.85 21.85
N LYS A 308 11.17 0.98 22.72
CA LYS A 308 9.96 0.12 22.67
C LYS A 308 9.12 0.38 21.44
N THR A 309 8.97 1.65 21.02
CA THR A 309 8.27 2.00 19.78
C THR A 309 8.90 1.33 18.57
N ARG A 310 10.23 1.32 18.50
CA ARG A 310 10.95 0.68 17.39
C ARG A 310 10.74 -0.84 17.38
N SER A 311 10.79 -1.49 18.54
CA SER A 311 10.62 -2.94 18.63
C SER A 311 9.18 -3.38 18.26
N ASP A 312 8.20 -2.52 18.51
CA ASP A 312 6.79 -2.83 18.28
C ASP A 312 6.36 -2.60 16.82
N ASN A 313 6.94 -1.60 16.16
CA ASN A 313 6.57 -1.25 14.79
C ASN A 313 7.30 -2.09 13.71
N GLU A 314 8.20 -3.00 14.13
CA GLU A 314 8.96 -3.91 13.24
C GLU A 314 9.74 -3.19 12.11
N GLU A 315 9.71 -1.86 12.09
CA GLU A 315 10.41 -1.08 11.10
C GLU A 315 11.90 -0.98 11.46
N GLN A 316 12.78 -1.38 10.57
CA GLN A 316 14.24 -1.24 10.70
C GLN A 316 14.69 0.21 10.48
N LEU A 317 13.88 1.18 10.86
CA LEU A 317 14.19 2.58 10.67
C LEU A 317 15.18 3.06 11.74
N SER A 318 16.23 3.73 11.32
CA SER A 318 17.14 4.45 12.21
C SER A 318 16.54 5.75 12.74
N TYR A 319 15.55 6.29 12.03
CA TYR A 319 14.94 7.59 12.28
C TYR A 319 13.45 7.55 12.06
N PHE A 320 12.72 8.37 12.81
CA PHE A 320 11.31 8.64 12.59
C PHE A 320 11.10 10.13 12.32
N SER A 321 10.43 10.48 11.21
CA SER A 321 10.08 11.86 10.90
C SER A 321 8.62 12.14 11.20
N SER A 322 8.39 13.16 12.04
CA SER A 322 7.08 13.75 12.29
C SER A 322 6.98 15.06 11.53
N TYR A 323 5.88 15.30 10.84
CA TYR A 323 5.70 16.53 10.07
C TYR A 323 4.24 16.97 10.00
N ILE A 324 4.07 18.28 9.83
CA ILE A 324 2.82 18.91 9.42
C ILE A 324 3.11 19.60 8.09
N ARG A 325 2.48 19.14 7.02
CA ARG A 325 2.72 19.61 5.66
C ARG A 325 1.44 20.09 5.00
N SER A 326 1.45 21.28 4.46
CA SER A 326 0.40 21.79 3.57
C SER A 326 0.96 21.87 2.15
N ASN A 327 0.24 21.27 1.21
CA ASN A 327 0.57 21.31 -0.20
C ASN A 327 -0.53 22.06 -0.96
N SER A 328 -0.14 22.93 -1.84
CA SER A 328 -1.02 23.63 -2.77
C SER A 328 -0.57 23.34 -4.21
N PHE A 329 -1.46 22.76 -5.01
CA PHE A 329 -1.20 22.42 -6.41
C PHE A 329 -2.16 23.19 -7.30
N ASP A 330 -1.70 23.70 -8.43
CA ASP A 330 -2.60 24.13 -9.48
C ASP A 330 -2.97 22.91 -10.36
N VAL A 331 -4.22 22.45 -10.28
CA VAL A 331 -4.71 21.29 -11.05
C VAL A 331 -4.63 21.53 -12.56
N TYR A 332 -4.66 22.79 -13.00
CA TYR A 332 -4.56 23.16 -14.42
C TYR A 332 -3.12 23.39 -14.89
N LYS A 333 -2.19 23.60 -13.95
CA LYS A 333 -0.76 23.72 -14.18
C LYS A 333 -0.06 22.73 -13.25
N SER A 334 0.10 21.51 -13.71
CA SER A 334 0.64 20.39 -12.90
C SER A 334 2.05 20.66 -12.34
N ASP A 335 2.74 21.65 -12.90
CA ASP A 335 4.13 21.96 -12.60
C ASP A 335 4.27 23.13 -11.58
N ASP A 336 3.17 23.74 -11.13
CA ASP A 336 3.19 24.81 -10.12
C ASP A 336 2.73 24.27 -8.77
N PHE A 337 3.57 24.38 -7.74
CA PHE A 337 3.20 23.95 -6.38
C PHE A 337 3.83 24.81 -5.29
N LEU A 338 3.15 24.85 -4.15
CA LEU A 338 3.63 25.44 -2.90
C LEU A 338 3.55 24.39 -1.80
N ILE A 339 4.65 24.15 -1.11
CA ILE A 339 4.73 23.28 0.06
C ILE A 339 5.11 24.13 1.26
N SER A 340 4.39 23.96 2.38
CA SER A 340 4.76 24.50 3.68
C SER A 340 4.80 23.37 4.69
N GLU A 341 5.91 23.23 5.41
CA GLU A 341 6.15 22.09 6.28
C GLU A 341 6.82 22.50 7.60
N ILE A 342 6.46 21.80 8.66
CA ILE A 342 7.20 21.75 9.92
C ILE A 342 7.57 20.28 10.12
N THR A 343 8.87 20.00 10.29
CA THR A 343 9.37 18.62 10.41
C THR A 343 10.30 18.49 11.60
N SER A 344 10.10 17.43 12.36
CA SER A 344 11.00 16.96 13.41
C SER A 344 11.43 15.54 13.13
N VAL A 345 12.72 15.25 13.22
CA VAL A 345 13.26 13.91 13.05
C VAL A 345 13.79 13.43 14.40
N THR A 346 13.31 12.27 14.83
CA THR A 346 13.75 11.62 16.06
C THR A 346 14.61 10.41 15.71
N SER A 347 15.85 10.36 16.21
CA SER A 347 16.68 9.17 16.10
C SER A 347 16.28 8.13 17.16
N PHE A 348 16.33 6.87 16.80
CA PHE A 348 16.24 5.79 17.79
C PHE A 348 17.48 5.67 18.68
N ASP A 349 18.58 6.33 18.32
CA ASP A 349 19.71 6.60 19.21
C ASP A 349 19.50 7.93 19.93
N ASN A 350 19.18 7.88 21.22
CA ASN A 350 18.95 9.07 22.04
C ASN A 350 20.14 10.02 22.06
N SER A 351 21.37 9.52 21.92
CA SER A 351 22.59 10.35 21.89
C SER A 351 22.64 11.27 20.67
N GLN A 352 21.93 10.93 19.59
CA GLN A 352 21.91 11.67 18.33
C GLN A 352 20.81 12.73 18.28
N ASN A 353 19.78 12.66 19.14
CA ASN A 353 18.60 13.51 19.04
C ASN A 353 18.93 15.02 19.18
N ASN A 354 19.90 15.39 20.00
CA ASN A 354 20.32 16.79 20.13
C ASN A 354 21.10 17.30 18.90
N LEU A 355 21.60 16.40 18.06
CA LEU A 355 22.40 16.73 16.87
C LEU A 355 21.53 16.86 15.61
N ILE A 356 20.36 16.23 15.62
CA ILE A 356 19.43 16.24 14.50
C ILE A 356 18.60 17.53 14.56
N PRO A 357 18.58 18.34 13.49
CA PRO A 357 17.79 19.56 13.48
C PRO A 357 16.28 19.26 13.32
N TYR A 358 15.45 20.06 13.97
CA TYR A 358 14.06 20.24 13.53
C TYR A 358 13.98 21.38 12.54
N GLN A 359 13.02 21.33 11.65
CA GLN A 359 12.80 22.29 10.59
C GLN A 359 11.44 22.98 10.78
N ALA A 360 11.45 24.26 11.03
CA ALA A 360 10.21 25.01 11.26
C ALA A 360 10.39 26.53 11.04
N PRO A 361 9.81 27.10 9.99
CA PRO A 361 9.14 26.45 8.86
C PRO A 361 10.09 25.99 7.75
N TYR A 362 9.59 25.17 6.84
CA TYR A 362 10.11 24.98 5.49
C TYR A 362 9.03 25.39 4.49
N ILE A 363 9.36 26.25 3.55
CA ILE A 363 8.47 26.73 2.50
C ILE A 363 9.17 26.53 1.17
N ARG A 364 8.55 25.78 0.27
CA ARG A 364 9.03 25.58 -1.09
C ARG A 364 7.97 26.01 -2.09
N TYR A 365 8.34 26.86 -3.01
CA TYR A 365 7.53 27.23 -4.16
C TYR A 365 8.25 26.82 -5.44
N HIS A 366 7.56 26.14 -6.33
CA HIS A 366 8.03 25.76 -7.65
C HIS A 366 7.06 26.25 -8.71
N ASN A 367 7.61 26.79 -9.79
CA ASN A 367 6.84 27.29 -10.91
C ASN A 367 7.55 27.02 -12.23
N LYS A 368 6.78 26.54 -13.23
CA LYS A 368 7.25 26.34 -14.59
C LYS A 368 6.51 27.25 -15.56
N ASN A 369 7.25 28.05 -16.30
CA ASN A 369 6.73 28.95 -17.32
C ASN A 369 7.24 28.52 -18.70
N ASN A 370 6.37 28.03 -19.55
CA ASN A 370 6.68 27.73 -20.94
C ASN A 370 6.67 29.04 -21.73
N LEU A 371 7.82 29.45 -22.26
CA LEU A 371 7.96 30.63 -23.11
C LEU A 371 7.66 30.29 -24.58
N THR A 372 8.11 29.11 -25.02
CA THR A 372 7.79 28.47 -26.29
C THR A 372 7.69 26.97 -26.07
N ASP A 373 7.41 26.19 -27.12
CA ASP A 373 7.42 24.71 -27.05
C ASP A 373 8.83 24.15 -26.75
N GLU A 374 9.86 24.90 -27.07
CA GLU A 374 11.26 24.49 -26.93
C GLU A 374 11.97 25.19 -25.76
N LEU A 375 11.40 26.27 -25.21
CA LEU A 375 12.03 27.10 -24.20
C LEU A 375 11.12 27.26 -22.98
N TYR A 376 11.61 26.86 -21.81
CA TYR A 376 10.88 27.03 -20.56
C TYR A 376 11.81 27.50 -19.43
N LEU A 377 11.19 28.17 -18.45
CA LEU A 377 11.83 28.68 -17.25
C LEU A 377 11.27 27.94 -16.03
N LEU A 378 12.16 27.40 -15.20
CA LEU A 378 11.82 26.86 -13.88
C LEU A 378 12.29 27.83 -12.81
N ASN A 379 11.45 28.09 -11.84
CA ASN A 379 11.78 28.90 -10.69
C ASN A 379 11.48 28.11 -9.42
N ASP A 380 12.50 27.94 -8.59
CA ASP A 380 12.41 27.34 -7.27
C ASP A 380 12.75 28.38 -6.20
N PHE A 381 11.97 28.37 -5.15
CA PHE A 381 12.18 29.19 -3.96
C PHE A 381 12.05 28.29 -2.75
N ASP A 382 13.09 28.23 -1.92
CA ASP A 382 13.10 27.49 -0.66
C ASP A 382 13.49 28.42 0.48
N PHE A 383 12.64 28.48 1.51
CA PHE A 383 12.94 29.15 2.76
C PHE A 383 12.84 28.16 3.92
N TYR A 384 13.83 28.16 4.81
CA TYR A 384 13.81 27.29 5.96
C TYR A 384 14.51 27.85 7.20
N ILE A 385 14.07 27.36 8.34
CA ILE A 385 14.75 27.53 9.62
C ILE A 385 15.02 26.15 10.19
N LEU A 386 16.32 25.84 10.39
CA LEU A 386 16.78 24.62 11.06
C LEU A 386 17.30 24.99 12.44
N GLU A 387 16.91 24.22 13.46
CA GLU A 387 17.41 24.41 14.82
C GLU A 387 17.66 23.04 15.49
N ARG A 388 18.72 22.93 16.26
CA ARG A 388 19.12 21.73 17.02
C ARG A 388 19.52 22.07 18.45
N GLY A 389 19.56 21.04 19.31
CA GLY A 389 19.91 21.19 20.71
C GLY A 389 21.34 21.70 20.91
N THR A 390 22.30 21.15 20.17
CA THR A 390 23.72 21.49 20.23
C THR A 390 24.34 21.56 18.85
N SER A 391 25.35 22.41 18.67
CA SER A 391 26.16 22.42 17.45
C SER A 391 27.08 21.19 17.41
N TYR A 392 27.31 20.63 16.23
CA TYR A 392 28.16 19.45 16.04
C TYR A 392 29.14 19.66 14.89
N LEU A 393 30.42 19.45 15.16
CA LEU A 393 31.51 19.64 14.19
C LEU A 393 31.42 21.00 13.47
N LYS A 394 31.05 20.96 12.17
CA LYS A 394 30.88 22.13 11.32
C LYS A 394 29.42 22.66 11.26
N ASN A 395 28.49 21.96 11.89
CA ASN A 395 27.08 22.31 11.78
C ASN A 395 26.68 23.36 12.80
N SER A 396 25.86 24.30 12.40
CA SER A 396 25.36 25.38 13.25
C SER A 396 24.30 24.91 14.23
N LYS A 397 24.09 25.60 15.33
CA LYS A 397 22.94 25.40 16.22
C LYS A 397 21.64 25.85 15.56
N GLN A 398 21.68 26.96 14.87
CA GLN A 398 20.56 27.48 14.06
C GLN A 398 21.06 27.87 12.67
N ASN A 399 20.30 27.50 11.65
CA ASN A 399 20.55 27.91 10.26
C ASN A 399 19.25 28.44 9.67
N ILE A 400 19.25 29.70 9.28
CA ILE A 400 18.17 30.31 8.52
C ILE A 400 18.64 30.39 7.07
N GLY A 401 17.95 29.72 6.18
CA GLY A 401 18.31 29.62 4.77
C GLY A 401 17.21 30.11 3.83
N LEU A 402 17.65 30.81 2.78
CA LEU A 402 16.83 31.19 1.65
C LEU A 402 17.56 30.74 0.37
N ASN A 403 16.94 29.92 -0.44
CA ASN A 403 17.45 29.50 -1.73
C ASN A 403 16.51 29.97 -2.84
N ILE A 404 17.09 30.51 -3.89
CA ILE A 404 16.38 30.92 -5.11
C ILE A 404 17.11 30.29 -6.29
N SER A 405 16.44 29.42 -7.01
CA SER A 405 16.97 28.78 -8.22
C SER A 405 16.14 29.19 -9.43
N ASN A 406 16.82 29.62 -10.47
CA ASN A 406 16.21 29.99 -11.75
C ASN A 406 16.92 29.17 -12.84
N GLU A 407 16.19 28.31 -13.54
CA GLU A 407 16.72 27.44 -14.58
C GLU A 407 16.02 27.74 -15.92
N ILE A 408 16.80 28.09 -16.93
CA ILE A 408 16.34 28.25 -18.31
C ILE A 408 16.72 27.01 -19.07
N ASN A 409 15.76 26.36 -19.68
CA ASN A 409 15.93 25.16 -20.50
C ASN A 409 15.55 25.47 -21.95
N ASN A 410 16.43 25.10 -22.87
CA ASN A 410 16.19 25.15 -24.31
C ASN A 410 16.42 23.76 -24.91
N ILE A 411 15.42 23.23 -25.60
CA ILE A 411 15.46 21.93 -26.26
C ILE A 411 15.34 22.15 -27.76
N ALA A 412 16.36 21.77 -28.52
CA ALA A 412 16.39 21.94 -29.98
C ALA A 412 16.66 20.59 -30.66
N LEU A 413 15.95 20.31 -31.74
CA LEU A 413 16.17 19.17 -32.60
C LEU A 413 16.72 19.65 -33.96
N ILE A 414 18.01 19.48 -34.20
CA ILE A 414 18.69 19.94 -35.42
C ILE A 414 19.24 18.74 -36.16
N ASN A 415 18.78 18.49 -37.41
CA ASN A 415 19.24 17.38 -38.24
C ASN A 415 19.23 16.01 -37.51
N LYS A 416 18.17 15.70 -36.74
CA LYS A 416 18.02 14.52 -35.90
C LYS A 416 18.91 14.48 -34.64
N ASN A 417 19.75 15.47 -34.42
CA ASN A 417 20.52 15.59 -33.18
C ASN A 417 19.69 16.36 -32.15
N LEU A 418 19.62 15.82 -30.96
CA LEU A 418 18.95 16.49 -29.83
C LEU A 418 19.98 17.32 -29.05
N ILE A 419 19.72 18.60 -28.93
CA ILE A 419 20.53 19.54 -28.16
C ILE A 419 19.71 20.04 -27.00
N ILE A 420 20.20 19.88 -25.79
CA ILE A 420 19.57 20.39 -24.58
C ILE A 420 20.53 21.35 -23.89
N ASN A 421 20.19 22.63 -23.87
CA ASN A 421 20.95 23.66 -23.18
C ASN A 421 20.21 24.05 -21.90
N LYS A 422 20.96 24.14 -20.82
CA LYS A 422 20.44 24.59 -19.54
C LYS A 422 21.37 25.64 -18.95
N LEU A 423 20.76 26.69 -18.46
CA LEU A 423 21.44 27.70 -17.67
C LEU A 423 20.72 27.81 -16.33
N ASN A 424 21.40 27.51 -15.24
CA ASN A 424 20.85 27.57 -13.91
C ASN A 424 21.64 28.57 -13.05
N LEU A 425 20.92 29.42 -12.34
CA LEU A 425 21.44 30.37 -11.35
C LEU A 425 20.82 30.07 -10.01
N ASP A 426 21.62 29.57 -9.07
CA ASP A 426 21.22 29.36 -7.70
C ASP A 426 21.82 30.43 -6.79
N ASN A 427 20.98 31.07 -6.03
CA ASN A 427 21.38 32.00 -5.00
C ASN A 427 20.94 31.48 -3.65
N SER A 428 21.88 31.37 -2.71
CA SER A 428 21.64 30.93 -1.35
C SER A 428 22.09 32.00 -0.36
N PHE A 429 21.23 32.28 0.59
CA PHE A 429 21.50 33.20 1.70
C PHE A 429 21.42 32.39 2.99
N ARG A 430 22.42 32.47 3.84
CA ARG A 430 22.53 31.76 5.10
C ARG A 430 22.82 32.67 6.26
N SER A 431 22.12 32.47 7.39
CA SER A 431 22.44 33.05 8.68
C SER A 431 22.63 31.93 9.70
N LEU A 432 23.85 31.79 10.21
CA LEU A 432 24.28 30.70 11.07
C LEU A 432 24.57 31.22 12.49
N LYS A 433 24.00 30.52 13.48
CA LYS A 433 24.34 30.68 14.89
C LYS A 433 25.04 29.43 15.41
N PHE A 434 26.15 29.63 16.11
CA PHE A 434 26.94 28.58 16.72
C PHE A 434 26.88 28.67 18.26
N GLU A 435 27.21 27.57 18.94
CA GLU A 435 27.38 27.51 20.39
C GLU A 435 28.82 27.96 20.78
N ASN A 436 29.02 28.40 22.04
CA ASN A 436 30.33 28.57 22.64
C ASN A 436 31.29 29.55 21.95
N ASN A 437 30.97 30.85 21.99
CA ASN A 437 31.85 31.93 21.54
C ASN A 437 32.31 31.88 20.07
N GLN A 438 31.74 31.02 19.24
CA GLN A 438 31.90 31.13 17.81
C GLN A 438 31.02 32.31 17.30
N THR A 439 31.59 33.16 16.50
CA THR A 439 30.87 34.29 15.91
C THR A 439 29.77 33.79 14.97
N ASN A 440 28.57 34.35 15.12
CA ASN A 440 27.52 34.16 14.13
C ASN A 440 28.03 34.58 12.74
N LYS A 441 27.59 33.88 11.70
CA LYS A 441 28.07 34.07 10.35
C LYS A 441 26.89 34.20 9.39
N ASP A 442 26.94 35.26 8.61
CA ASP A 442 26.03 35.43 7.49
C ASP A 442 26.86 35.31 6.21
N TYR A 443 26.37 34.58 5.23
CA TYR A 443 27.03 34.48 3.93
C TYR A 443 26.02 34.34 2.81
N THR A 444 26.48 34.68 1.61
CA THR A 444 25.77 34.45 0.36
C THR A 444 26.58 33.54 -0.51
N GLN A 445 25.91 32.66 -1.20
CA GLN A 445 26.47 31.73 -2.15
C GLN A 445 25.70 31.87 -3.45
N THR A 446 26.40 32.04 -4.56
CA THR A 446 25.82 32.08 -5.89
C THR A 446 26.50 31.03 -6.76
N ASN A 447 25.73 30.06 -7.23
CA ASN A 447 26.20 29.05 -8.16
C ASN A 447 25.62 29.28 -9.55
N LEU A 448 26.49 29.35 -10.52
CA LEU A 448 26.13 29.41 -11.92
C LEU A 448 26.44 28.07 -12.57
N SER A 449 25.44 27.44 -13.15
CA SER A 449 25.60 26.19 -13.90
C SER A 449 25.19 26.39 -15.36
N LEU A 450 26.07 26.06 -16.27
CA LEU A 450 25.82 26.01 -17.70
C LEU A 450 26.05 24.59 -18.18
N SER A 451 25.06 23.98 -18.83
CA SER A 451 25.23 22.69 -19.48
C SER A 451 24.69 22.68 -20.90
N THR A 452 25.43 21.99 -21.77
CA THR A 452 24.99 21.67 -23.12
C THR A 452 25.14 20.16 -23.31
N ASN A 453 24.02 19.48 -23.50
CA ASN A 453 23.97 18.06 -23.83
C ASN A 453 23.68 17.91 -25.31
N LEU A 454 24.43 17.05 -25.99
CA LEU A 454 24.33 16.77 -27.41
C LEU A 454 24.18 15.25 -27.62
N ASP A 455 23.04 14.83 -28.11
CA ASP A 455 22.71 13.46 -28.43
C ASP A 455 22.75 13.29 -29.96
N ILE A 456 23.68 12.46 -30.45
CA ILE A 456 23.92 12.22 -31.87
C ILE A 456 23.56 10.77 -32.21
N PRO A 457 22.41 10.50 -32.85
CA PRO A 457 22.10 9.18 -33.37
C PRO A 457 22.94 8.92 -34.66
N PHE A 458 23.63 7.78 -34.71
CA PHE A 458 24.27 7.36 -35.93
C PHE A 458 23.25 6.91 -36.97
N TYR A 459 23.38 7.41 -38.19
CA TYR A 459 22.44 7.09 -39.26
C TYR A 459 22.39 5.59 -39.54
N ASN A 460 21.17 5.02 -39.58
CA ASN A 460 20.90 3.60 -39.77
C ASN A 460 21.58 2.65 -38.78
N SER A 461 22.00 3.12 -37.64
CA SER A 461 22.54 2.29 -36.56
C SER A 461 21.69 2.40 -35.28
N ASN A 462 21.85 1.42 -34.44
CA ASN A 462 21.24 1.39 -33.11
C ASN A 462 22.11 2.10 -32.04
N ILE A 463 23.03 2.95 -32.48
CA ILE A 463 24.02 3.61 -31.62
C ILE A 463 23.67 5.08 -31.46
N LEU A 464 23.70 5.55 -30.24
CA LEU A 464 23.54 6.95 -29.83
C LEU A 464 24.80 7.38 -29.08
N SER A 465 25.52 8.36 -29.62
CA SER A 465 26.60 9.01 -28.88
C SER A 465 26.09 10.21 -28.14
N LYS A 466 26.48 10.32 -26.87
CA LYS A 466 26.09 11.39 -25.97
C LYS A 466 27.33 12.16 -25.52
N PHE A 467 27.24 13.46 -25.58
CA PHE A 467 28.27 14.37 -25.10
C PHE A 467 27.64 15.45 -24.22
N ALA A 468 28.34 15.87 -23.19
CA ALA A 468 27.94 17.04 -22.44
C ALA A 468 29.15 17.89 -22.05
N ILE A 469 28.97 19.18 -22.08
CA ILE A 469 29.87 20.17 -21.48
C ILE A 469 29.11 20.79 -20.32
N ILE A 470 29.68 20.69 -19.12
CA ILE A 470 29.06 21.16 -17.90
C ILE A 470 30.05 22.06 -17.17
N ILE A 471 29.66 23.30 -16.91
CA ILE A 471 30.46 24.31 -16.24
C ILE A 471 29.67 24.76 -15.02
N ASN A 472 30.20 24.51 -13.84
CA ASN A 472 29.66 24.96 -12.58
C ASN A 472 30.69 25.88 -11.92
N GLU A 473 30.31 27.10 -11.59
CA GLU A 473 31.11 28.08 -10.88
C GLU A 473 30.40 28.51 -9.61
N ASP A 474 31.16 28.52 -8.52
CA ASP A 474 30.70 28.95 -7.22
C ASP A 474 31.35 30.31 -6.86
N PHE A 475 30.51 31.27 -6.56
CA PHE A 475 30.89 32.63 -6.14
C PHE A 475 30.55 32.85 -4.68
N ASP A 476 31.22 32.09 -3.80
CA ASP A 476 30.92 32.08 -2.38
C ASP A 476 31.70 33.16 -1.61
N THR A 477 31.01 33.76 -0.65
CA THR A 477 31.61 34.69 0.31
C THR A 477 32.24 34.02 1.54
N TYR A 478 31.98 32.68 1.72
CA TYR A 478 32.47 31.91 2.84
C TYR A 478 32.95 30.52 2.45
N LYS A 479 34.19 30.20 2.72
CA LYS A 479 34.84 28.97 2.27
C LYS A 479 34.58 27.71 3.15
N ASN A 480 34.09 27.88 4.36
CA ASN A 480 33.81 26.78 5.28
C ASN A 480 32.30 26.51 5.38
N HIS A 481 31.76 25.82 4.42
CA HIS A 481 30.35 25.49 4.36
C HIS A 481 29.90 24.56 5.51
N THR A 482 28.75 24.86 6.09
CA THR A 482 27.97 23.88 6.83
C THR A 482 27.26 22.99 5.81
N ASN A 483 27.05 21.73 6.12
CA ASN A 483 26.27 20.84 5.28
C ASN A 483 25.06 20.33 6.07
N GLU A 484 23.91 20.90 5.82
CA GLU A 484 22.65 20.52 6.45
C GLU A 484 21.75 19.69 5.52
N ASP A 485 21.77 20.02 4.20
CA ASP A 485 20.83 19.47 3.23
C ASP A 485 21.47 18.75 2.04
N SER A 486 22.79 18.88 1.85
CA SER A 486 23.40 18.41 0.62
C SER A 486 23.93 16.98 0.73
N GLN A 487 23.53 16.15 -0.21
CA GLN A 487 23.98 14.78 -0.38
C GLN A 487 24.59 14.57 -1.78
N SER A 488 25.70 13.83 -1.83
CA SER A 488 26.29 13.44 -3.12
C SER A 488 25.38 12.48 -3.87
N ILE A 489 25.19 12.77 -5.15
CA ILE A 489 24.50 11.84 -6.06
C ILE A 489 25.38 10.60 -6.27
N SER A 490 24.78 9.42 -6.29
CA SER A 490 25.48 8.17 -6.60
C SER A 490 26.12 8.24 -7.99
N PHE A 491 27.33 7.68 -8.12
CA PHE A 491 28.02 7.65 -9.40
C PHE A 491 27.37 6.56 -10.29
N SER A 492 26.77 6.97 -11.39
CA SER A 492 26.17 6.07 -12.38
C SER A 492 26.12 6.72 -13.76
N TYR A 493 25.89 5.92 -14.79
CA TYR A 493 25.80 6.41 -16.17
C TYR A 493 24.78 7.55 -16.32
N ASN A 494 23.58 7.38 -15.74
CA ASN A 494 22.53 8.38 -15.85
C ASN A 494 22.87 9.69 -15.13
N HIS A 495 23.70 9.63 -14.08
CA HIS A 495 24.09 10.79 -13.30
C HIS A 495 25.34 11.51 -13.87
N LEU A 496 26.09 10.88 -14.79
CA LEU A 496 27.22 11.56 -15.44
C LEU A 496 26.82 12.84 -16.17
N PHE A 497 25.66 12.82 -16.81
CA PHE A 497 25.15 13.91 -17.65
C PHE A 497 24.32 14.96 -16.88
N LYS A 498 24.13 14.79 -15.55
CA LYS A 498 23.44 15.78 -14.73
C LYS A 498 24.33 16.98 -14.47
N GLU A 499 23.74 18.16 -14.40
CA GLU A 499 24.44 19.45 -14.19
C GLU A 499 25.15 19.46 -12.84
N LYS A 500 24.47 19.00 -11.77
CA LYS A 500 24.97 18.98 -10.39
C LYS A 500 25.18 17.55 -9.91
N ARG A 501 26.21 17.33 -9.10
CA ARG A 501 26.54 16.04 -8.47
C ARG A 501 26.18 16.00 -6.98
N PHE A 502 25.56 17.06 -6.47
CA PHE A 502 24.97 17.12 -5.14
C PHE A 502 23.49 17.48 -5.27
N TYR A 503 22.68 16.86 -4.45
CA TYR A 503 21.34 17.35 -4.13
C TYR A 503 21.47 18.36 -3.00
N GLY A 504 20.53 19.29 -2.90
CA GLY A 504 20.55 20.36 -1.90
C GLY A 504 21.31 21.59 -2.38
N PHE A 505 21.49 22.56 -1.47
CA PHE A 505 22.02 23.88 -1.78
C PHE A 505 23.30 24.23 -1.01
N ASP A 506 23.68 23.43 0.00
CA ASP A 506 24.81 23.77 0.86
C ASP A 506 26.18 23.45 0.25
N LEU A 507 26.25 22.36 -0.52
CA LEU A 507 27.50 21.97 -1.17
C LEU A 507 27.47 22.34 -2.65
N PRO A 508 28.33 23.26 -3.09
CA PRO A 508 28.45 23.60 -4.50
C PRO A 508 29.16 22.50 -5.28
N ASP A 509 28.71 22.27 -6.51
CA ASP A 509 29.45 21.43 -7.47
C ASP A 509 30.35 22.33 -8.33
N ASN A 510 31.47 22.74 -7.78
CA ASN A 510 32.43 23.59 -8.49
C ASN A 510 33.25 22.72 -9.48
N SER A 511 32.67 22.45 -10.65
CA SER A 511 33.25 21.55 -11.65
C SER A 511 33.17 22.08 -13.06
N LYS A 512 34.23 21.83 -13.85
CA LYS A 512 34.27 22.05 -15.30
C LYS A 512 34.59 20.72 -15.94
N ARG A 513 33.57 20.10 -16.55
CA ARG A 513 33.72 18.74 -17.05
C ARG A 513 33.18 18.54 -18.45
N PHE A 514 33.85 17.66 -19.16
CA PHE A 514 33.38 17.07 -20.41
C PHE A 514 32.93 15.66 -20.15
N VAL A 515 31.72 15.32 -20.54
CA VAL A 515 31.13 13.99 -20.38
C VAL A 515 30.91 13.37 -21.75
N TYR A 516 31.22 12.10 -21.88
CA TYR A 516 30.96 11.36 -23.11
C TYR A 516 30.44 9.95 -22.78
N GLY A 517 29.60 9.46 -23.65
CA GLY A 517 29.03 8.13 -23.53
C GLY A 517 28.50 7.61 -24.86
N VAL A 518 28.31 6.31 -24.87
CA VAL A 518 27.72 5.61 -26.02
C VAL A 518 26.57 4.73 -25.47
N GLU A 519 25.45 4.79 -26.15
CA GLU A 519 24.30 3.94 -25.91
C GLU A 519 24.02 3.08 -27.14
N PHE A 520 23.89 1.79 -26.95
CA PHE A 520 23.37 0.86 -27.93
C PHE A 520 21.92 0.55 -27.61
N LEU A 521 21.03 0.68 -28.60
CA LEU A 521 19.60 0.43 -28.49
C LEU A 521 19.18 -0.57 -29.58
N ASP A 522 18.90 -1.81 -29.21
CA ASP A 522 18.53 -2.86 -30.19
C ASP A 522 17.28 -2.47 -31.01
N ASN A 523 16.29 -1.88 -30.38
CA ASN A 523 15.12 -1.32 -31.05
C ASN A 523 14.65 -0.04 -30.33
N PRO A 524 14.85 1.15 -30.93
CA PRO A 524 14.44 2.41 -30.32
C PRO A 524 12.95 2.51 -29.99
N LYS A 525 12.09 1.76 -30.70
CA LYS A 525 10.65 1.75 -30.46
C LYS A 525 10.22 0.85 -29.28
N ASN A 526 10.96 -0.23 -29.03
CA ASN A 526 10.57 -1.24 -28.04
C ASN A 526 11.53 -1.32 -26.84
N ASN A 527 12.69 -0.66 -26.89
CA ASN A 527 13.72 -0.66 -25.83
C ASN A 527 14.04 -2.05 -25.25
N LYS A 528 14.12 -3.08 -26.15
CA LYS A 528 14.35 -4.47 -25.71
C LYS A 528 15.72 -4.65 -25.08
N LEU A 529 16.73 -4.02 -25.65
CA LEU A 529 18.08 -4.03 -25.10
C LEU A 529 18.68 -2.63 -25.18
N LYS A 530 19.13 -2.13 -24.05
CA LYS A 530 19.91 -0.90 -23.93
C LYS A 530 21.22 -1.22 -23.23
N LEU A 531 22.36 -0.84 -23.86
CA LEU A 531 23.69 -0.90 -23.25
C LEU A 531 24.27 0.51 -23.28
N SER A 532 24.76 0.99 -22.17
CA SER A 532 25.30 2.34 -22.06
C SER A 532 26.62 2.31 -21.30
N ILE A 533 27.63 2.99 -21.82
CA ILE A 533 28.91 3.19 -21.15
C ILE A 533 29.32 4.65 -21.29
N GLY A 534 29.85 5.21 -20.23
CA GLY A 534 30.30 6.60 -20.25
C GLY A 534 31.35 6.91 -19.21
N GLN A 535 31.95 8.07 -19.37
CA GLN A 535 33.01 8.60 -18.51
C GLN A 535 32.98 10.13 -18.55
N SER A 536 33.42 10.77 -17.48
CA SER A 536 33.64 12.22 -17.46
C SER A 536 35.13 12.56 -17.29
N TYR A 537 35.53 13.66 -17.90
CA TYR A 537 36.82 14.30 -17.68
C TYR A 537 36.61 15.62 -16.98
N ASP A 538 37.07 15.75 -15.73
CA ASP A 538 36.94 16.94 -14.91
C ASP A 538 38.23 17.78 -14.99
N ILE A 539 38.11 19.00 -15.49
CA ILE A 539 39.25 19.94 -15.63
C ILE A 539 39.58 20.54 -14.25
N SER A 540 38.61 20.58 -13.35
CA SER A 540 38.76 21.19 -12.03
C SER A 540 39.55 20.25 -11.11
N LYS A 541 40.76 20.64 -10.72
CA LYS A 541 41.52 19.92 -9.71
C LYS A 541 40.96 20.18 -8.33
N ASN A 542 40.93 19.19 -7.45
CA ASN A 542 40.45 19.24 -6.05
C ASN A 542 38.92 19.31 -5.85
N ASN A 543 38.19 18.62 -6.65
CA ASN A 543 36.75 18.54 -6.55
C ASN A 543 36.32 17.61 -5.39
N ASP A 544 35.49 18.11 -4.48
CA ASP A 544 35.03 17.36 -3.30
C ASP A 544 34.21 16.12 -3.65
N TYR A 545 33.49 16.14 -4.77
CA TYR A 545 32.77 14.99 -5.25
C TYR A 545 33.74 13.85 -5.68
N MET A 546 34.78 14.19 -6.44
CA MET A 546 35.77 13.20 -6.89
C MET A 546 36.49 12.55 -5.71
N LYS A 547 36.79 13.33 -4.66
CA LYS A 547 37.35 12.80 -3.41
C LYS A 547 36.40 11.85 -2.70
N LYS A 548 35.11 12.17 -2.61
CA LYS A 548 34.10 11.32 -1.99
C LYS A 548 33.97 9.97 -2.70
N ILE A 549 34.04 9.97 -4.02
CA ILE A 549 33.97 8.75 -4.84
C ILE A 549 35.33 8.07 -4.99
N ASN A 550 36.31 8.42 -4.17
CA ASN A 550 37.67 7.86 -4.17
C ASN A 550 38.32 7.88 -5.56
N GLN A 551 38.36 9.05 -6.15
CA GLN A 551 38.92 9.30 -7.48
C GLN A 551 39.99 10.39 -7.41
N ASP A 552 41.25 10.02 -7.67
CA ASP A 552 42.39 10.92 -7.61
C ASP A 552 42.79 11.54 -8.97
N ASP A 553 42.09 11.15 -10.03
CA ASP A 553 42.40 11.50 -11.40
C ASP A 553 41.33 12.45 -11.99
N ASN A 554 41.69 13.16 -13.07
CA ASN A 554 40.75 13.99 -13.82
C ASN A 554 39.68 13.16 -14.54
N PHE A 555 40.01 11.91 -14.89
CA PHE A 555 39.05 10.98 -15.47
C PHE A 555 38.25 10.29 -14.37
N SER A 556 36.94 10.31 -14.51
CA SER A 556 36.08 9.48 -13.64
C SER A 556 36.30 7.99 -13.94
N ASP A 557 35.81 7.14 -13.04
CA ASP A 557 35.60 5.73 -13.35
C ASP A 557 34.65 5.56 -14.56
N TYR A 558 34.70 4.40 -15.22
CA TYR A 558 33.69 4.06 -16.21
C TYR A 558 32.37 3.71 -15.54
N ALA A 559 31.29 4.31 -16.02
CA ALA A 559 29.93 3.98 -15.63
C ALA A 559 29.26 3.15 -16.71
N LEU A 560 28.71 2.02 -16.32
CA LEU A 560 27.99 1.09 -17.17
C LEU A 560 26.52 1.04 -16.74
N ASN A 561 25.60 1.08 -17.69
CA ASN A 561 24.18 0.76 -17.45
C ASN A 561 23.71 -0.18 -18.57
N SER A 562 23.04 -1.25 -18.20
CA SER A 562 22.41 -2.17 -19.14
C SER A 562 20.99 -2.46 -18.72
N LYS A 563 20.08 -2.45 -19.66
CA LYS A 563 18.68 -2.86 -19.47
C LYS A 563 18.28 -3.78 -20.60
N ALA A 564 17.67 -4.91 -20.26
CA ALA A 564 17.17 -5.86 -21.23
C ALA A 564 15.76 -6.31 -20.83
N ASN A 565 14.83 -6.23 -21.78
CA ASN A 565 13.44 -6.65 -21.61
C ASN A 565 13.11 -7.71 -22.65
N PHE A 566 13.06 -8.98 -22.24
CA PHE A 566 12.76 -10.12 -23.10
C PHE A 566 11.49 -10.81 -22.62
N ASN A 567 10.37 -10.58 -23.28
CA ASN A 567 9.09 -11.20 -22.90
C ASN A 567 8.84 -11.19 -21.37
N ASN A 568 9.22 -12.28 -20.71
CA ASN A 568 9.00 -12.51 -19.29
C ASN A 568 10.18 -12.07 -18.40
N PHE A 569 11.33 -11.72 -18.99
CA PHE A 569 12.53 -11.32 -18.25
C PHE A 569 12.77 -9.82 -18.36
N LYS A 570 13.09 -9.18 -17.24
CA LYS A 570 13.66 -7.84 -17.18
C LYS A 570 14.98 -7.92 -16.43
N LEU A 571 16.03 -7.53 -17.08
CA LEU A 571 17.37 -7.46 -16.50
C LEU A 571 17.82 -6.00 -16.48
N SER A 572 18.34 -5.52 -15.36
CA SER A 572 19.06 -4.26 -15.28
C SER A 572 20.40 -4.49 -14.58
N LEU A 573 21.41 -3.81 -15.06
CA LEU A 573 22.75 -3.89 -14.52
C LEU A 573 23.34 -2.49 -14.50
N ASP A 574 23.80 -2.07 -13.33
CA ASP A 574 24.54 -0.83 -13.13
C ASP A 574 25.92 -1.17 -12.59
N GLY A 575 26.97 -0.63 -13.21
CA GLY A 575 28.32 -0.95 -12.86
C GLY A 575 29.25 0.26 -12.87
N ARG A 576 30.28 0.18 -12.01
CA ARG A 576 31.34 1.15 -11.92
C ARG A 576 32.68 0.44 -11.92
N PHE A 577 33.57 0.84 -12.80
CA PHE A 577 34.88 0.25 -12.99
C PHE A 577 35.99 1.30 -12.93
N ASN A 578 37.05 0.96 -12.24
CA ASN A 578 38.23 1.84 -12.16
C ASN A 578 38.74 2.22 -13.54
N ASN A 579 39.06 3.49 -13.74
CA ASN A 579 39.47 4.05 -15.05
C ASN A 579 40.82 3.52 -15.54
N LYS A 580 41.71 3.06 -14.64
CA LYS A 580 43.07 2.58 -15.00
C LYS A 580 43.17 1.06 -15.03
N THR A 581 42.63 0.42 -14.00
CA THR A 581 42.79 -1.03 -13.78
C THR A 581 41.60 -1.83 -14.30
N LEU A 582 40.48 -1.19 -14.62
CA LEU A 582 39.20 -1.81 -14.97
C LEU A 582 38.69 -2.76 -13.88
N THR A 583 39.24 -2.66 -12.68
CA THR A 583 38.69 -3.41 -11.52
C THR A 583 37.31 -2.91 -11.18
N LYS A 584 36.45 -3.83 -10.80
CA LYS A 584 35.07 -3.54 -10.37
C LYS A 584 35.08 -2.82 -9.02
N LYS A 585 34.46 -1.64 -8.96
CA LYS A 585 34.23 -0.90 -7.72
C LYS A 585 32.82 -1.06 -7.20
N GLU A 586 31.84 -1.12 -8.10
CA GLU A 586 30.43 -1.26 -7.73
C GLU A 586 29.70 -2.03 -8.83
N MET A 587 28.77 -2.90 -8.43
CA MET A 587 27.94 -3.65 -9.36
C MET A 587 26.59 -3.97 -8.75
N ASN A 588 25.52 -3.58 -9.42
CA ASN A 588 24.16 -3.83 -9.03
C ASN A 588 23.46 -4.60 -10.16
N TYR A 589 22.91 -5.76 -9.83
CA TYR A 589 22.15 -6.61 -10.74
C TYR A 589 20.70 -6.67 -10.28
N TYR A 590 19.78 -6.45 -11.19
CA TYR A 590 18.36 -6.59 -10.98
C TYR A 590 17.80 -7.52 -12.04
N LEU A 591 17.22 -8.63 -11.62
CA LEU A 591 16.54 -9.56 -12.49
C LEU A 591 15.12 -9.75 -12.01
N THR A 592 14.16 -9.59 -12.88
CA THR A 592 12.79 -10.03 -12.63
C THR A 592 12.34 -10.97 -13.74
N TYR A 593 11.66 -12.01 -13.35
CA TYR A 593 11.01 -12.96 -14.23
C TYR A 593 9.56 -13.09 -13.82
N SER A 594 8.64 -12.95 -14.77
CA SER A 594 7.21 -13.07 -14.51
C SER A 594 6.56 -13.85 -15.64
N LYS A 595 5.97 -14.99 -15.33
CA LYS A 595 5.24 -15.82 -16.28
C LYS A 595 4.10 -16.58 -15.59
N ASN A 596 2.87 -16.33 -16.01
CA ASN A 596 1.66 -16.99 -15.53
C ASN A 596 1.59 -17.05 -13.99
N SER A 597 2.01 -18.18 -13.42
CA SER A 597 1.92 -18.52 -12.00
C SER A 597 3.23 -18.31 -11.23
N PHE A 598 4.29 -17.84 -11.86
CA PHE A 598 5.63 -17.73 -11.25
C PHE A 598 6.23 -16.36 -11.45
N ASP A 599 6.46 -15.64 -10.34
CA ASP A 599 7.18 -14.38 -10.27
C ASP A 599 8.46 -14.57 -9.47
N TYR A 600 9.56 -14.11 -10.01
CA TYR A 600 10.86 -14.16 -9.38
C TYR A 600 11.56 -12.81 -9.49
N SER A 601 12.09 -12.32 -8.38
CA SER A 601 12.98 -11.16 -8.37
C SER A 601 14.29 -11.48 -7.67
N PHE A 602 15.36 -10.95 -8.21
CA PHE A 602 16.72 -11.12 -7.73
C PHE A 602 17.43 -9.78 -7.79
N ILE A 603 18.00 -9.36 -6.68
CA ILE A 603 18.80 -8.14 -6.57
C ILE A 603 20.12 -8.52 -5.92
N TYR A 604 21.21 -8.28 -6.61
CA TYR A 604 22.55 -8.47 -6.07
C TYR A 604 23.31 -7.16 -6.13
N ASN A 605 23.80 -6.72 -4.98
CA ASN A 605 24.57 -5.49 -4.83
C ASN A 605 25.96 -5.85 -4.31
N GLU A 606 26.98 -5.34 -4.97
CA GLU A 606 28.37 -5.48 -4.55
C GLU A 606 29.07 -4.14 -4.64
N THR A 607 29.64 -3.69 -3.53
CA THR A 607 30.37 -2.42 -3.45
C THR A 607 31.72 -2.68 -2.76
N SER A 608 32.80 -2.32 -3.46
CA SER A 608 34.14 -2.38 -2.89
C SER A 608 34.36 -1.20 -1.94
N LYS A 609 35.17 -1.39 -0.92
CA LYS A 609 35.67 -0.31 -0.05
C LYS A 609 36.34 0.83 -0.84
N GLU A 610 36.87 0.53 -2.03
CA GLU A 610 37.49 1.52 -2.89
C GLU A 610 36.48 2.39 -3.64
N ALA A 611 35.18 2.10 -3.57
CA ALA A 611 34.16 2.85 -4.26
C ALA A 611 33.95 4.25 -3.67
N PHE A 612 34.01 4.34 -2.34
CA PHE A 612 33.80 5.61 -1.62
C PHE A 612 34.83 5.78 -0.53
N SER A 613 35.28 7.01 -0.32
CA SER A 613 36.26 7.34 0.72
C SER A 613 35.80 7.09 2.15
N SER A 614 34.47 7.01 2.33
CA SER A 614 33.84 6.73 3.64
C SER A 614 33.70 5.25 3.98
N TYR A 615 33.99 4.34 3.02
CA TYR A 615 33.82 2.90 3.23
C TYR A 615 35.09 2.27 3.82
N SER A 616 34.93 1.59 4.95
CA SER A 616 36.00 0.83 5.58
C SER A 616 36.15 -0.57 4.98
N ASP A 617 35.06 -1.12 4.45
CA ASP A 617 34.93 -2.51 4.04
C ASP A 617 34.12 -2.72 2.77
N ASP A 618 34.36 -3.85 2.11
CA ASP A 618 33.52 -4.29 0.99
C ASP A 618 32.14 -4.72 1.51
N SER A 619 31.10 -4.52 0.73
CA SER A 619 29.77 -5.02 1.03
C SER A 619 29.24 -5.88 -0.11
N LYS A 620 28.51 -6.94 0.22
CA LYS A 620 27.85 -7.83 -0.73
C LYS A 620 26.49 -8.24 -0.15
N ALA A 621 25.44 -7.94 -0.84
CA ALA A 621 24.09 -8.26 -0.42
C ALA A 621 23.29 -8.91 -1.55
N LEU A 622 22.47 -9.87 -1.18
CA LEU A 622 21.55 -10.55 -2.06
C LEU A 622 20.14 -10.45 -1.50
N LYS A 623 19.22 -9.93 -2.31
CA LYS A 623 17.78 -10.02 -2.04
C LYS A 623 17.14 -10.91 -3.09
N THR A 624 16.31 -11.84 -2.66
CA THR A 624 15.56 -12.72 -3.56
C THR A 624 14.13 -12.85 -3.09
N GLN A 625 13.21 -12.84 -4.03
CA GLN A 625 11.79 -13.07 -3.78
C GLN A 625 11.25 -14.03 -4.84
N ILE A 626 10.44 -14.95 -4.39
CA ILE A 626 9.72 -15.91 -5.20
C ILE A 626 8.25 -15.85 -4.82
N ASP A 627 7.39 -15.67 -5.81
CA ASP A 627 5.96 -15.85 -5.69
C ASP A 627 5.54 -16.93 -6.68
N TYR A 628 5.02 -18.03 -6.19
CA TYR A 628 4.65 -19.18 -7.00
C TYR A 628 3.23 -19.64 -6.69
N LYS A 629 2.36 -19.50 -7.67
CA LYS A 629 1.01 -20.07 -7.64
C LYS A 629 1.10 -21.51 -8.11
N ILE A 630 1.14 -22.45 -7.18
CA ILE A 630 1.28 -23.88 -7.42
C ILE A 630 0.08 -24.39 -8.23
N ASN A 631 -1.11 -23.95 -7.84
CA ASN A 631 -2.38 -24.14 -8.55
C ASN A 631 -3.32 -22.98 -8.20
N ASP A 632 -4.60 -23.08 -8.60
CA ASP A 632 -5.56 -22.00 -8.33
C ASP A 632 -5.86 -21.81 -6.85
N ASN A 633 -5.54 -22.78 -6.00
CA ASN A 633 -5.83 -22.77 -4.57
C ASN A 633 -4.60 -22.64 -3.66
N ILE A 634 -3.38 -22.75 -4.19
CA ILE A 634 -2.18 -22.77 -3.37
C ILE A 634 -1.13 -21.79 -3.93
N LYS A 635 -0.71 -20.87 -3.09
CA LYS A 635 0.38 -19.92 -3.37
C LYS A 635 1.50 -20.08 -2.35
N LEU A 636 2.73 -20.14 -2.83
CA LEU A 636 3.95 -20.09 -2.04
C LEU A 636 4.65 -18.74 -2.32
N SER A 637 4.95 -17.99 -1.28
CA SER A 637 5.77 -16.78 -1.36
C SER A 637 6.99 -16.96 -0.47
N SER A 638 8.15 -16.52 -0.95
CA SER A 638 9.38 -16.56 -0.18
C SER A 638 10.20 -15.32 -0.46
N PHE A 639 10.76 -14.75 0.59
CA PHE A 639 11.68 -13.64 0.53
C PHE A 639 12.90 -13.92 1.39
N ALA A 640 14.09 -13.55 0.91
CA ALA A 640 15.31 -13.60 1.68
C ALA A 640 16.21 -12.39 1.37
N ASN A 641 16.76 -11.78 2.40
CA ASN A 641 17.80 -10.78 2.36
C ASN A 641 19.05 -11.33 3.04
N ILE A 642 20.13 -11.47 2.29
CA ILE A 642 21.34 -12.23 2.70
C ILE A 642 22.56 -11.32 2.63
N ASP A 643 23.32 -11.22 3.72
CA ASP A 643 24.67 -10.67 3.71
C ASP A 643 25.66 -11.77 3.27
N LEU A 644 26.20 -11.60 2.07
CA LEU A 644 27.16 -12.57 1.51
C LEU A 644 28.58 -12.40 2.04
N LYS A 645 28.86 -11.33 2.78
CA LYS A 645 30.16 -11.09 3.40
C LYS A 645 30.28 -11.77 4.77
N ASN A 646 29.23 -11.72 5.56
CA ASN A 646 29.21 -12.25 6.93
C ASN A 646 28.57 -13.64 6.96
N GLU A 647 29.34 -14.66 6.59
CA GLU A 647 29.00 -16.10 6.68
C GLU A 647 27.70 -16.52 5.96
N TYR A 648 27.30 -15.79 4.92
CA TYR A 648 26.05 -16.05 4.17
C TYR A 648 24.80 -16.09 5.06
N SER A 649 24.82 -15.34 6.15
CA SER A 649 23.72 -15.36 7.09
C SER A 649 22.54 -14.51 6.57
N PRO A 650 21.34 -15.06 6.49
CA PRO A 650 20.19 -14.25 6.15
C PRO A 650 19.90 -13.25 7.26
N PHE A 651 19.77 -11.96 6.88
CA PHE A 651 19.29 -10.93 7.80
C PHE A 651 17.82 -11.10 8.09
N GLU A 652 17.08 -11.44 7.01
CA GLU A 652 15.65 -11.54 7.02
C GLU A 652 15.24 -12.66 6.06
N THR A 653 14.34 -13.49 6.51
CA THR A 653 13.70 -14.52 5.69
C THR A 653 12.22 -14.53 6.01
N ASN A 654 11.39 -14.52 5.00
CA ASN A 654 9.96 -14.68 5.12
C ASN A 654 9.53 -15.80 4.17
N ILE A 655 8.75 -16.75 4.66
CA ILE A 655 8.15 -17.83 3.86
C ILE A 655 6.67 -17.86 4.20
N SER A 656 5.82 -17.73 3.19
CA SER A 656 4.37 -17.74 3.32
C SER A 656 3.79 -18.80 2.42
N LEU A 657 2.97 -19.65 3.00
CA LEU A 657 2.11 -20.61 2.28
C LEU A 657 0.67 -20.18 2.46
N SER A 658 0.01 -19.86 1.35
CA SER A 658 -1.41 -19.50 1.31
C SER A 658 -2.18 -20.61 0.63
N ILE A 659 -3.23 -21.09 1.28
CA ILE A 659 -4.22 -22.02 0.73
C ILE A 659 -5.55 -21.28 0.71
N PHE A 660 -6.17 -21.16 -0.44
CA PHE A 660 -7.41 -20.41 -0.60
C PHE A 660 -8.36 -21.05 -1.59
N ASP A 661 -9.60 -20.78 -1.39
CA ASP A 661 -10.70 -21.10 -2.31
C ASP A 661 -11.61 -19.87 -2.46
N GLU A 662 -12.82 -20.05 -2.99
CA GLU A 662 -13.77 -18.99 -3.24
C GLU A 662 -14.32 -18.32 -1.98
N CYS A 663 -14.22 -18.96 -0.81
CA CYS A 663 -14.84 -18.51 0.44
C CYS A 663 -13.90 -18.43 1.63
N SER A 664 -12.65 -18.86 1.48
CA SER A 664 -11.70 -18.90 2.59
C SER A 664 -10.24 -18.79 2.16
N GLN A 665 -9.40 -18.33 3.08
CA GLN A 665 -7.96 -18.30 2.92
C GLN A 665 -7.30 -18.72 4.23
N PHE A 666 -6.35 -19.62 4.14
CA PHE A 666 -5.49 -20.05 5.24
C PHE A 666 -4.04 -19.74 4.92
N ASP A 667 -3.38 -18.94 5.76
CA ASP A 667 -1.98 -18.56 5.59
C ASP A 667 -1.13 -19.10 6.75
N ILE A 668 0.02 -19.63 6.40
CA ILE A 668 1.10 -19.97 7.32
C ILE A 668 2.28 -19.09 6.94
N ASN A 669 2.73 -18.24 7.86
CA ASN A 669 3.87 -17.36 7.64
C ASN A 669 4.99 -17.70 8.63
N TYR A 670 6.19 -17.87 8.11
CA TYR A 670 7.40 -17.96 8.89
C TYR A 670 8.28 -16.75 8.62
N THR A 671 8.62 -16.00 9.65
CA THR A 671 9.49 -14.83 9.57
C THR A 671 10.67 -15.03 10.51
N ASN A 672 11.87 -14.88 9.99
CA ASN A 672 13.11 -14.90 10.76
C ASN A 672 13.89 -13.61 10.45
N THR A 673 14.17 -12.81 11.48
CA THR A 673 15.01 -11.62 11.41
C THR A 673 16.18 -11.79 12.37
N LYS A 674 17.39 -11.82 11.84
CA LYS A 674 18.64 -11.92 12.63
C LYS A 674 19.29 -10.57 12.90
N TYR A 675 18.66 -9.51 12.45
CA TYR A 675 19.18 -8.17 12.63
C TYR A 675 19.17 -7.81 14.11
N SER A 676 20.33 -7.51 14.66
CA SER A 676 20.47 -6.89 15.97
C SER A 676 21.29 -5.62 15.80
N ASP A 677 20.82 -4.51 16.28
CA ASP A 677 21.61 -3.29 16.39
C ASP A 677 21.92 -2.98 17.87
N ASN A 678 22.83 -2.04 18.10
CA ASN A 678 23.20 -1.63 19.45
C ASN A 678 22.08 -0.90 20.21
N PHE A 679 20.90 -0.74 19.60
CA PHE A 679 19.85 0.17 20.06
C PHE A 679 18.52 -0.50 20.42
N SER A 680 18.37 -1.81 20.32
CA SER A 680 17.18 -2.54 20.86
C SER A 680 16.45 -3.50 19.94
N THR A 681 16.87 -3.72 18.71
CA THR A 681 16.25 -4.78 17.92
C THR A 681 16.79 -6.13 18.38
N THR A 682 15.91 -6.98 18.86
CA THR A 682 16.23 -8.37 19.16
C THR A 682 15.91 -9.22 17.93
N PRO A 683 16.70 -10.25 17.64
CA PRO A 683 16.34 -11.23 16.63
C PRO A 683 14.94 -11.80 16.91
N LYS A 684 14.16 -11.98 15.85
CA LYS A 684 12.79 -12.54 15.94
C LYS A 684 12.68 -13.75 15.05
N GLU A 685 12.03 -14.78 15.54
CA GLU A 685 11.66 -15.96 14.78
C GLU A 685 10.19 -16.30 15.07
N ILE A 686 9.32 -16.01 14.14
CA ILE A 686 7.87 -16.01 14.36
C ILE A 686 7.21 -16.93 13.35
N ILE A 687 6.33 -17.81 13.81
CA ILE A 687 5.34 -18.48 12.97
C ILE A 687 3.99 -17.86 13.28
N SER A 688 3.30 -17.43 12.22
CA SER A 688 1.96 -16.86 12.30
C SER A 688 1.00 -17.69 11.50
N PHE A 689 -0.20 -17.84 12.02
CA PHE A 689 -1.30 -18.50 11.36
C PHE A 689 -2.45 -17.52 11.19
N SER A 690 -3.03 -17.48 10.02
CA SER A 690 -4.24 -16.72 9.77
C SER A 690 -5.26 -17.54 9.01
N PHE A 691 -6.52 -17.33 9.33
CA PHE A 691 -7.64 -17.96 8.66
C PHE A 691 -8.71 -16.92 8.40
N LYS A 692 -8.95 -16.60 7.14
CA LYS A 692 -10.01 -15.74 6.67
C LYS A 692 -11.18 -16.59 6.23
N MET A 693 -12.37 -16.26 6.69
CA MET A 693 -13.64 -16.84 6.29
C MET A 693 -14.56 -15.74 5.83
N ASP A 694 -15.05 -15.80 4.60
CA ASP A 694 -16.01 -14.83 4.11
C ASP A 694 -17.27 -14.86 4.98
N TYR A 695 -17.89 -13.72 5.23
CA TYR A 695 -18.99 -13.48 6.17
C TYR A 695 -18.67 -13.63 7.68
N LEU A 696 -17.67 -14.40 8.06
CA LEU A 696 -17.29 -14.56 9.47
C LEU A 696 -16.09 -13.69 9.86
N GLY A 697 -15.31 -13.25 8.88
CA GLY A 697 -14.16 -12.39 9.08
C GLY A 697 -12.81 -13.11 9.01
N PHE A 698 -11.77 -12.44 9.49
CA PHE A 698 -10.40 -12.90 9.41
C PHE A 698 -9.91 -13.33 10.80
N PHE A 699 -9.33 -14.52 10.92
CA PHE A 699 -8.72 -15.03 12.15
C PHE A 699 -7.23 -15.26 11.89
N GLY A 700 -6.33 -14.56 12.60
CA GLY A 700 -4.90 -14.72 12.46
C GLY A 700 -4.15 -13.42 12.20
N TYR A 701 -2.91 -13.51 11.78
CA TYR A 701 -2.03 -12.38 11.49
C TYR A 701 -2.15 -11.99 10.02
N GLU A 702 -2.54 -10.76 9.75
CA GLU A 702 -2.45 -10.15 8.43
C GLU A 702 -1.09 -9.48 8.26
N GLN A 703 -0.10 -10.25 7.82
CA GLN A 703 1.07 -9.63 7.24
C GLN A 703 0.70 -9.18 5.84
N THR A 704 0.40 -7.92 5.68
CA THR A 704 0.23 -7.35 4.34
C THR A 704 1.55 -7.52 3.60
N SER A 705 1.59 -8.47 2.68
CA SER A 705 2.69 -8.68 1.72
C SER A 705 3.00 -7.42 0.87
N ASN A 706 2.26 -6.36 1.09
CA ASN A 706 2.42 -5.04 0.49
C ASN A 706 3.54 -4.20 1.08
N LEU A 707 4.19 -4.61 2.18
CA LEU A 707 5.36 -3.89 2.70
C LEU A 707 6.49 -3.82 1.67
N PHE A 708 6.65 -4.84 0.84
CA PHE A 708 7.69 -4.88 -0.19
C PHE A 708 7.41 -3.97 -1.39
N PHE A 709 6.16 -3.91 -1.85
CA PHE A 709 5.78 -3.00 -2.93
C PHE A 709 5.64 -1.54 -2.47
N LYS A 710 5.42 -1.27 -1.19
CA LYS A 710 5.44 0.09 -0.66
C LYS A 710 6.86 0.64 -0.48
N GLU A 711 7.86 -0.20 -0.22
CA GLU A 711 9.26 0.25 -0.12
C GLU A 711 9.99 0.30 -1.46
N THR A 712 9.64 -0.53 -2.44
CA THR A 712 10.11 -0.38 -3.82
C THR A 712 9.27 0.60 -4.64
N GLY A 713 8.07 0.92 -4.19
CA GLY A 713 7.25 2.02 -4.62
C GLY A 713 7.85 3.32 -4.12
N GLN A 714 8.97 3.70 -4.76
CA GLN A 714 9.39 5.08 -4.95
C GLN A 714 9.04 6.03 -3.79
N PHE A 715 9.90 6.10 -2.78
CA PHE A 715 10.31 7.42 -2.35
C PHE A 715 11.07 8.07 -3.52
N ASN A 716 10.36 8.37 -4.57
CA ASN A 716 10.77 9.32 -5.57
C ASN A 716 10.63 10.71 -4.95
N TYR A 717 11.54 11.05 -4.03
CA TYR A 717 11.91 12.43 -3.87
C TYR A 717 12.66 12.82 -5.15
N GLY A 718 11.96 13.51 -6.03
CA GLY A 718 12.54 14.23 -7.13
C GLY A 718 12.83 13.44 -8.38
N ALA A 719 11.80 12.91 -9.00
CA ALA A 719 11.74 12.85 -10.43
C ALA A 719 10.36 13.39 -10.85
N ILE A 720 10.18 14.68 -10.66
CA ILE A 720 9.34 15.42 -11.58
C ILE A 720 10.29 15.78 -12.73
N ASN A 721 10.27 14.95 -13.78
CA ASN A 721 10.81 15.36 -15.07
C ASN A 721 9.94 16.44 -15.67
#